data_6f3fcbdd357ee415ca3c9f5765e8ac4b
#
_entry.id   6f3fcbdd357ee415ca3c9f5765e8ac4b
#
_cell.length_a   1.000
_cell.length_b   1.000
_cell.length_c   1.000
_cell.angle_alpha   90.00
_cell.angle_beta   90.00
_cell.angle_gamma   90.00
#
_symmetry.space_group_name_H-M   'P 1'
#
loop_
_entity.id
_entity.type
_entity.pdbx_description
1 polymer ?
#
loop_
_entity_poly.entity_id
_entity_poly.type
_entity_poly.pdbx_seq_one_letter_code
_entity_poly.pdbx_strand_id
1 'polypeptide(L)'
;METDKIVLDLNRRFAAPLPEFYERRIIFWHDEEKEYADKLDEIRLENAKLVALTGSNTFAVKKMLSVDDLTSNYVVYCPISYERQEDDWLLDIELYSESYRTDAVSNWMQELDILDNPSMRKLVKHYRKFFGAQARRAKIVAQDKIPATPAQLHMAVMAALCGMKKAQPNEILLNVLRGGLDKAQNPIYQSFVDYSAEEAFWAMVRQGCGYAEEEPDLGQLAIHLLLTASTRTLRLEFLAGLEKFLSIPHQAYCYELVSEWLHSDDLQQLYDVARYVEDEAHLPQRLEKLTVDDLVTTECFPCINEIILSKLMTEISDHIIDVDVITKTVEKRRTCVWYEYFRNFYEGLLQVANMQEFFKEHSAGFHTPDAKQVWKEYAEDYYRMDTYYRLFHLSFQRSLETSNIKLDDLFKHVVDKVEGLYSYWFLGGLGKNWSDVCADEMAEHGRVLEIPQQSDFYNEHIRPADSRVFVIISDAMRYEVAASLADELRRETQSNVKLGSMQGIFPSITKFGMAALLPHKTLTAELKNEVLNVLADGQSTASTNRDKVLKGVNPASVALQYKNIIGMKRAERAALVKGMDVVYIYHDTIDEASHTSDTSVFPACDRAISELKNMVRIIVNDFGGANILITADHGFLYTYSPLTEDDKVDKTSFHDMEVEYGRRYAIMQKEANPQYLLPVKFLDGKTEYTGFAPREGIRIKMNGGGLNFVHGGISLQEMTVPVIEYHYLRNGSMEYRRNKQKYDTLPVTVSLLSSSRKISNMIFSLDFYQKDAVSANREAATYLVWFTDEYGKPISDTQKIIADKTSENGADRTFHCNFNLKSMKFSNTATYYLVIANEQGQQMQQREQFQIDIAFAIDEFDFFN
;
A
#
# COMPACT_ATOMS: atom_id res chain seq x y z
N MET A 1 21.10 -11.61 60.71
CA MET A 1 19.85 -11.74 59.87
C MET A 1 19.98 -12.71 58.70
N GLU A 2 21.10 -12.76 57.97
CA GLU A 2 21.29 -13.77 56.88
C GLU A 2 21.62 -15.14 57.48
N THR A 3 22.54 -15.22 58.44
CA THR A 3 22.88 -16.46 59.20
C THR A 3 21.66 -17.08 59.84
N ASP A 4 20.76 -16.28 60.44
CA ASP A 4 19.51 -16.80 61.05
C ASP A 4 18.58 -17.51 60.05
N LYS A 5 18.52 -17.02 58.81
CA LYS A 5 17.71 -17.68 57.78
C LYS A 5 18.31 -19.02 57.35
N ILE A 6 19.62 -19.07 57.21
CA ILE A 6 20.35 -20.31 56.92
C ILE A 6 20.13 -21.35 58.00
N VAL A 7 20.26 -20.96 59.27
CA VAL A 7 19.99 -21.85 60.39
C VAL A 7 18.56 -22.33 60.42
N LEU A 8 17.61 -21.44 60.15
CA LEU A 8 16.19 -21.80 60.07
C LEU A 8 15.90 -22.80 58.98
N ASP A 9 16.45 -22.58 57.77
CA ASP A 9 16.21 -23.49 56.62
C ASP A 9 16.91 -24.84 56.85
N LEU A 10 18.14 -24.86 57.31
CA LEU A 10 18.83 -26.11 57.63
C LEU A 10 18.10 -26.89 58.70
N ASN A 11 17.69 -26.28 59.83
CA ASN A 11 16.89 -26.95 60.85
C ASN A 11 15.60 -27.50 60.35
N ARG A 12 14.91 -26.76 59.47
CA ARG A 12 13.67 -27.24 58.80
C ARG A 12 13.94 -28.49 57.95
N ARG A 13 15.03 -28.55 57.21
CA ARG A 13 15.42 -29.70 56.38
C ARG A 13 15.76 -30.90 57.28
N PHE A 14 16.45 -30.69 58.35
CA PHE A 14 16.74 -31.78 59.31
C PHE A 14 15.52 -32.28 60.07
N ALA A 15 14.52 -31.45 60.25
CA ALA A 15 13.24 -31.84 60.87
C ALA A 15 12.33 -32.64 59.91
N ALA A 16 12.58 -32.58 58.60
CA ALA A 16 11.77 -33.31 57.61
C ALA A 16 12.01 -34.84 57.73
N PRO A 17 10.99 -35.70 57.39
CA PRO A 17 11.16 -37.15 57.40
C PRO A 17 12.34 -37.58 56.55
N LEU A 18 13.07 -38.60 56.99
CA LEU A 18 14.15 -39.22 56.24
C LEU A 18 13.58 -40.01 55.06
N PRO A 19 14.23 -40.04 53.93
CA PRO A 19 13.87 -40.92 52.83
C PRO A 19 13.97 -42.40 53.28
N GLU A 20 13.21 -43.29 52.61
CA GLU A 20 13.26 -44.72 52.86
C GLU A 20 14.68 -45.26 52.69
N PHE A 21 15.18 -46.07 53.66
CA PHE A 21 16.54 -46.60 53.74
C PHE A 21 17.62 -45.65 54.21
N TYR A 22 17.32 -44.41 54.69
CA TYR A 22 18.33 -43.51 55.24
C TYR A 22 18.19 -43.47 56.76
N GLU A 23 19.33 -43.64 57.45
CA GLU A 23 19.37 -43.59 58.93
C GLU A 23 19.69 -42.17 59.44
N ARG A 24 20.22 -41.33 58.56
CA ARG A 24 20.62 -39.95 58.88
C ARG A 24 20.56 -39.06 57.63
N ARG A 25 20.61 -37.75 57.83
CA ARG A 25 20.69 -36.77 56.77
C ARG A 25 22.04 -36.10 56.78
N ILE A 26 22.69 -36.02 55.64
CA ILE A 26 23.90 -35.27 55.39
C ILE A 26 23.56 -34.20 54.39
N ILE A 27 23.93 -32.94 54.66
CA ILE A 27 23.72 -31.82 53.77
C ILE A 27 25.08 -31.24 53.45
N PHE A 28 25.46 -31.22 52.18
CA PHE A 28 26.64 -30.53 51.70
C PHE A 28 26.29 -29.08 51.37
N TRP A 29 26.84 -28.16 52.16
CA TRP A 29 26.65 -26.73 51.99
C TRP A 29 27.81 -26.16 51.16
N HIS A 30 27.57 -25.92 49.85
CA HIS A 30 28.54 -25.34 48.92
C HIS A 30 28.56 -23.82 49.08
N ASP A 31 29.72 -23.27 49.37
CA ASP A 31 30.03 -21.85 49.47
C ASP A 31 31.39 -21.56 48.83
N GLU A 32 31.46 -21.68 47.51
CA GLU A 32 32.68 -21.55 46.71
C GLU A 32 33.31 -20.15 46.84
N GLU A 33 32.48 -19.11 47.03
CA GLU A 33 32.93 -17.74 47.26
C GLU A 33 33.31 -17.40 48.70
N LYS A 34 33.16 -18.35 49.62
CA LYS A 34 33.52 -18.24 51.04
C LYS A 34 32.79 -17.11 51.76
N GLU A 35 31.57 -16.81 51.36
CA GLU A 35 30.78 -15.70 51.93
C GLU A 35 30.44 -15.89 53.41
N TYR A 36 30.40 -17.15 53.85
CA TYR A 36 30.08 -17.52 55.24
C TYR A 36 31.25 -18.15 56.01
N ALA A 37 32.44 -18.24 55.43
CA ALA A 37 33.58 -18.88 56.06
C ALA A 37 33.94 -18.32 57.47
N ASP A 38 33.83 -17.00 57.60
CA ASP A 38 34.14 -16.33 58.87
C ASP A 38 32.95 -16.28 59.89
N LYS A 39 31.77 -16.82 59.43
CA LYS A 39 30.53 -16.78 60.26
C LYS A 39 30.07 -18.17 60.71
N LEU A 40 30.85 -19.21 60.44
CA LEU A 40 30.49 -20.60 60.76
C LEU A 40 30.22 -20.82 62.21
N ASP A 41 30.92 -20.10 63.09
CA ASP A 41 30.78 -20.17 64.59
C ASP A 41 29.39 -19.64 65.02
N GLU A 42 28.72 -18.86 64.22
CA GLU A 42 27.37 -18.36 64.46
C GLU A 42 26.28 -19.38 64.08
N ILE A 43 26.62 -20.39 63.27
CA ILE A 43 25.68 -21.41 62.80
C ILE A 43 25.52 -22.52 63.83
N ARG A 44 24.43 -22.43 64.57
CA ARG A 44 24.11 -23.44 65.63
C ARG A 44 22.87 -24.20 65.16
N LEU A 45 23.03 -25.50 64.86
CA LEU A 45 21.95 -26.37 64.38
C LEU A 45 21.46 -27.19 65.60
N GLU A 46 20.12 -27.44 65.64
CA GLU A 46 19.47 -28.16 66.72
C GLU A 46 19.77 -29.65 66.73
N ASN A 47 19.74 -30.26 65.49
CA ASN A 47 19.75 -31.72 65.26
C ASN A 47 20.89 -32.15 64.29
N ALA A 48 21.91 -31.36 64.12
CA ALA A 48 23.00 -31.68 63.20
C ALA A 48 24.33 -31.06 63.67
N LYS A 49 25.43 -31.69 63.29
CA LYS A 49 26.80 -31.18 63.49
C LYS A 49 27.30 -30.47 62.28
N LEU A 50 27.94 -29.29 62.41
CA LEU A 50 28.58 -28.57 61.33
C LEU A 50 30.07 -28.97 61.27
N VAL A 51 30.51 -29.34 60.02
CA VAL A 51 31.91 -29.66 59.71
C VAL A 51 32.38 -28.86 58.51
N ALA A 52 33.46 -28.09 58.64
CA ALA A 52 34.00 -27.32 57.54
C ALA A 52 35.17 -28.07 56.85
N LEU A 53 35.14 -28.12 55.51
CA LEU A 53 36.26 -28.58 54.70
C LEU A 53 37.32 -27.48 54.56
N THR A 54 38.60 -27.89 54.79
CA THR A 54 39.75 -26.98 54.71
C THR A 54 40.72 -27.37 53.57
N GLY A 55 40.38 -28.29 52.72
CA GLY A 55 41.26 -28.83 51.66
C GLY A 55 42.31 -29.82 52.16
N SER A 56 42.69 -29.75 53.41
CA SER A 56 43.67 -30.68 54.11
C SER A 56 42.96 -31.72 54.96
N ASN A 57 41.71 -31.55 55.33
CA ASN A 57 40.96 -32.45 56.21
C ASN A 57 39.92 -33.36 55.48
N THR A 58 39.90 -33.38 54.18
CA THR A 58 38.89 -34.10 53.38
C THR A 58 38.88 -35.60 53.71
N PHE A 59 40.06 -36.21 53.85
CA PHE A 59 40.16 -37.64 54.19
C PHE A 59 39.66 -37.92 55.63
N ALA A 60 39.97 -37.02 56.59
CA ALA A 60 39.50 -37.16 57.99
C ALA A 60 37.98 -37.03 58.03
N VAL A 61 37.38 -36.08 57.32
CA VAL A 61 35.91 -35.92 57.17
C VAL A 61 35.29 -37.12 56.53
N LYS A 62 35.87 -37.65 55.46
CA LYS A 62 35.43 -38.91 54.85
C LYS A 62 35.39 -40.06 55.83
N LYS A 63 36.49 -40.27 56.56
CA LYS A 63 36.56 -41.29 57.60
C LYS A 63 35.50 -41.11 58.68
N MET A 64 35.36 -39.89 59.20
CA MET A 64 34.34 -39.53 60.14
C MET A 64 32.92 -39.87 59.65
N LEU A 65 32.55 -39.46 58.46
CA LEU A 65 31.23 -39.70 57.90
C LEU A 65 30.95 -41.14 57.55
N SER A 66 32.00 -41.94 57.16
CA SER A 66 31.81 -43.28 56.63
C SER A 66 32.11 -44.38 57.67
N VAL A 67 32.82 -44.06 58.73
CA VAL A 67 33.32 -45.08 59.70
C VAL A 67 33.02 -44.71 61.16
N ASP A 68 33.35 -43.44 61.54
CA ASP A 68 33.41 -43.11 62.94
C ASP A 68 32.05 -42.70 63.57
N ASP A 69 31.19 -42.04 62.76
CA ASP A 69 29.84 -41.65 63.17
C ASP A 69 28.82 -41.84 62.05
N LEU A 70 28.03 -42.93 62.16
CA LEU A 70 27.04 -43.34 61.15
C LEU A 70 25.63 -42.89 61.49
N THR A 71 25.38 -42.27 62.63
CA THR A 71 24.04 -41.97 63.16
C THR A 71 23.70 -40.48 63.22
N SER A 72 24.72 -39.62 63.37
CA SER A 72 24.50 -38.17 63.50
C SER A 72 24.24 -37.51 62.14
N ASN A 73 23.36 -36.53 62.18
CA ASN A 73 23.17 -35.62 61.01
C ASN A 73 24.32 -34.65 60.87
N TYR A 74 24.68 -34.31 59.65
CA TYR A 74 25.79 -33.39 59.34
C TYR A 74 25.44 -32.35 58.31
N VAL A 75 25.97 -31.15 58.58
CA VAL A 75 26.18 -30.14 57.51
C VAL A 75 27.67 -30.14 57.22
N VAL A 76 28.06 -30.44 55.99
CA VAL A 76 29.43 -30.35 55.50
C VAL A 76 29.57 -29.04 54.73
N TYR A 77 30.22 -28.04 55.35
CA TYR A 77 30.49 -26.79 54.69
C TYR A 77 31.66 -26.94 53.70
N CYS A 78 31.36 -26.70 52.41
CA CYS A 78 32.31 -26.91 51.30
C CYS A 78 32.68 -25.57 50.65
N PRO A 79 33.77 -24.92 51.07
CA PRO A 79 34.29 -23.70 50.45
C PRO A 79 35.27 -24.02 49.30
N ILE A 80 35.22 -25.22 48.74
CA ILE A 80 36.18 -25.75 47.79
C ILE A 80 35.37 -26.12 46.51
N SER A 81 35.85 -25.72 45.36
CA SER A 81 35.35 -26.16 44.06
C SER A 81 36.42 -27.03 43.41
N TYR A 82 36.03 -28.19 42.88
CA TYR A 82 36.91 -29.08 42.19
C TYR A 82 36.74 -28.94 40.65
N GLU A 83 37.83 -28.81 39.93
CA GLU A 83 37.77 -28.73 38.44
C GLU A 83 37.35 -30.04 37.79
N ARG A 84 37.65 -31.20 38.46
CA ARG A 84 37.28 -32.53 38.04
C ARG A 84 36.58 -33.27 39.16
N GLN A 85 35.52 -33.99 38.83
CA GLN A 85 34.80 -34.83 39.82
C GLN A 85 35.71 -35.89 40.46
N GLU A 86 36.77 -36.32 39.76
CA GLU A 86 37.75 -37.31 40.24
C GLU A 86 38.60 -36.78 41.42
N ASP A 87 38.73 -35.45 41.58
CA ASP A 87 39.47 -34.80 42.63
C ASP A 87 38.65 -34.64 43.93
N ASP A 88 37.33 -34.85 43.84
CA ASP A 88 36.46 -34.82 45.00
C ASP A 88 36.44 -36.16 45.74
N TRP A 89 37.20 -36.25 46.79
CA TRP A 89 37.24 -37.44 47.62
C TRP A 89 35.97 -37.72 48.43
N LEU A 90 35.03 -36.82 48.49
CA LEU A 90 33.74 -36.98 49.15
C LEU A 90 32.58 -37.24 48.21
N LEU A 91 32.84 -37.30 46.91
CA LEU A 91 31.82 -37.44 45.86
C LEU A 91 30.88 -38.63 46.10
N ASP A 92 31.40 -39.77 46.55
CA ASP A 92 30.57 -40.95 46.85
C ASP A 92 29.57 -40.70 48.02
N ILE A 93 29.90 -39.84 49.00
CA ILE A 93 29.02 -39.43 50.08
C ILE A 93 28.06 -38.35 49.57
N GLU A 94 28.58 -37.42 48.80
CA GLU A 94 27.80 -36.30 48.29
C GLU A 94 26.66 -36.77 47.36
N LEU A 95 26.90 -37.80 46.52
CA LEU A 95 25.92 -38.36 45.57
C LEU A 95 24.64 -38.89 46.24
N TYR A 96 24.68 -39.31 47.53
CA TYR A 96 23.47 -39.70 48.28
C TYR A 96 23.10 -38.76 49.42
N SER A 97 23.70 -37.56 49.41
CA SER A 97 23.45 -36.50 50.39
C SER A 97 22.61 -35.37 49.74
N GLU A 98 22.10 -34.47 50.56
CA GLU A 98 21.43 -33.25 50.04
C GLU A 98 22.47 -32.17 49.75
N SER A 99 22.34 -31.52 48.60
CA SER A 99 23.12 -30.31 48.30
C SER A 99 22.38 -29.06 48.82
N TYR A 100 23.11 -28.16 49.44
CA TYR A 100 22.63 -26.88 49.94
C TYR A 100 23.53 -25.75 49.46
N ARG A 101 22.95 -24.70 48.95
CA ARG A 101 23.66 -23.55 48.41
C ARG A 101 22.93 -22.27 48.83
N THR A 102 23.69 -21.26 49.24
CA THR A 102 23.17 -19.97 49.73
C THR A 102 23.62 -18.81 48.83
N ASP A 103 24.39 -19.09 47.80
CA ASP A 103 24.89 -18.04 46.92
C ASP A 103 23.75 -17.40 46.10
N ALA A 104 23.98 -16.14 45.71
CA ALA A 104 23.00 -15.37 44.93
C ALA A 104 22.59 -16.08 43.65
N VAL A 105 23.49 -16.84 43.01
CA VAL A 105 23.22 -17.61 41.76
C VAL A 105 22.18 -18.68 42.02
N SER A 106 22.33 -19.45 43.13
CA SER A 106 21.35 -20.46 43.50
C SER A 106 19.96 -19.87 43.72
N ASN A 107 19.90 -18.73 44.42
CA ASN A 107 18.64 -18.03 44.66
C ASN A 107 17.99 -17.55 43.34
N TRP A 108 18.78 -17.03 42.39
CA TRP A 108 18.27 -16.60 41.10
C TRP A 108 17.79 -17.78 40.24
N MET A 109 18.55 -18.89 40.25
CA MET A 109 18.15 -20.09 39.51
C MET A 109 16.84 -20.69 40.05
N GLN A 110 16.67 -20.68 41.37
CA GLN A 110 15.42 -21.13 42.02
C GLN A 110 14.26 -20.16 41.72
N GLU A 111 14.50 -18.83 41.81
CA GLU A 111 13.47 -17.82 41.46
C GLU A 111 12.96 -17.96 40.02
N LEU A 112 13.86 -18.35 39.12
CA LEU A 112 13.59 -18.45 37.66
C LEU A 112 13.22 -19.86 37.24
N ASP A 113 13.13 -20.82 38.11
CA ASP A 113 12.90 -22.24 37.84
C ASP A 113 13.90 -22.84 36.82
N ILE A 114 15.13 -22.35 36.85
CA ILE A 114 16.22 -22.82 35.98
C ILE A 114 16.86 -24.03 36.62
N LEU A 115 17.05 -25.12 35.85
CA LEU A 115 17.69 -26.35 36.31
C LEU A 115 19.13 -26.09 36.76
N ASP A 116 19.41 -26.42 38.02
CA ASP A 116 20.74 -26.24 38.62
C ASP A 116 21.70 -27.36 38.17
N ASN A 117 22.44 -27.08 37.09
CA ASN A 117 23.53 -27.91 36.61
C ASN A 117 24.80 -27.05 36.38
N PRO A 118 26.00 -27.66 36.28
CA PRO A 118 27.26 -26.93 36.18
C PRO A 118 27.33 -25.93 35.02
N SER A 119 26.77 -26.28 33.86
CA SER A 119 26.80 -25.43 32.66
C SER A 119 25.87 -24.21 32.81
N MET A 120 24.66 -24.42 33.29
CA MET A 120 23.69 -23.34 33.52
C MET A 120 24.20 -22.41 34.65
N ARG A 121 24.74 -22.96 35.72
CA ARG A 121 25.34 -22.20 36.83
C ARG A 121 26.49 -21.32 36.35
N LYS A 122 27.41 -21.87 35.52
CA LYS A 122 28.51 -21.09 34.93
C LYS A 122 27.98 -19.92 34.12
N LEU A 123 26.91 -20.13 33.36
CA LEU A 123 26.31 -19.11 32.52
C LEU A 123 25.56 -18.05 33.34
N VAL A 124 24.82 -18.42 34.39
CA VAL A 124 24.18 -17.46 35.32
C VAL A 124 25.22 -16.61 36.02
N LYS A 125 26.38 -17.20 36.40
CA LYS A 125 27.56 -16.45 36.92
C LYS A 125 28.12 -15.46 35.90
N HIS A 126 28.24 -15.86 34.62
CA HIS A 126 28.66 -14.99 33.51
C HIS A 126 27.74 -13.77 33.41
N TYR A 127 26.44 -13.98 33.50
CA TYR A 127 25.43 -12.91 33.46
C TYR A 127 25.12 -12.29 34.84
N ARG A 128 26.02 -12.36 35.83
CA ARG A 128 25.80 -11.86 37.20
C ARG A 128 25.29 -10.41 37.25
N LYS A 129 25.84 -9.54 36.36
CA LYS A 129 25.41 -8.13 36.30
C LYS A 129 23.95 -8.03 35.82
N PHE A 130 23.51 -8.90 34.91
CA PHE A 130 22.12 -8.95 34.43
C PHE A 130 21.19 -9.46 35.55
N PHE A 131 21.48 -10.62 36.12
CA PHE A 131 20.62 -11.25 37.12
C PHE A 131 20.58 -10.53 38.46
N GLY A 132 21.52 -9.65 38.76
CA GLY A 132 21.56 -8.86 40.01
C GLY A 132 20.36 -7.94 40.23
N ALA A 133 19.61 -7.57 39.20
CA ALA A 133 18.41 -6.74 39.35
C ALA A 133 17.11 -7.54 39.18
N GLN A 134 16.22 -7.42 40.15
CA GLN A 134 14.92 -8.08 40.15
C GLN A 134 14.07 -7.74 38.89
N ALA A 135 14.10 -6.46 38.45
CA ALA A 135 13.37 -6.03 37.26
C ALA A 135 13.82 -6.76 35.97
N ARG A 136 15.10 -7.14 35.86
CA ARG A 136 15.62 -7.90 34.72
C ARG A 136 15.26 -9.37 34.83
N ARG A 137 15.33 -9.96 36.01
CA ARG A 137 14.86 -11.34 36.25
C ARG A 137 13.38 -11.49 35.92
N ALA A 138 12.57 -10.50 36.33
CA ALA A 138 11.14 -10.48 35.99
C ALA A 138 10.87 -10.52 34.46
N LYS A 139 11.78 -9.95 33.65
CA LYS A 139 11.67 -10.05 32.19
C LYS A 139 11.90 -11.48 31.67
N ILE A 140 12.77 -12.27 32.30
CA ILE A 140 12.93 -13.70 31.94
C ILE A 140 11.68 -14.48 32.33
N VAL A 141 11.13 -14.26 33.53
CA VAL A 141 9.88 -14.91 33.97
C VAL A 141 8.70 -14.59 33.06
N ALA A 142 8.69 -13.39 32.48
CA ALA A 142 7.63 -12.93 31.54
C ALA A 142 7.73 -13.54 30.13
N GLN A 143 8.78 -14.31 29.85
CA GLN A 143 8.94 -14.98 28.56
C GLN A 143 8.08 -16.24 28.46
N ASP A 144 7.71 -16.61 27.24
CA ASP A 144 6.81 -17.75 26.95
C ASP A 144 7.37 -19.12 27.39
N LYS A 145 8.70 -19.24 27.55
CA LYS A 145 9.40 -20.48 27.90
C LYS A 145 10.52 -20.20 28.91
N ILE A 146 10.65 -21.07 29.89
CA ILE A 146 11.77 -21.11 30.83
C ILE A 146 12.98 -21.72 30.11
N PRO A 147 14.17 -21.11 30.13
CA PRO A 147 15.36 -21.65 29.47
C PRO A 147 15.86 -22.92 30.17
N ALA A 148 15.91 -24.04 29.44
CA ALA A 148 16.35 -25.35 29.92
C ALA A 148 17.80 -25.69 29.51
N THR A 149 18.35 -24.98 28.54
CA THR A 149 19.72 -25.20 28.02
C THR A 149 20.54 -23.90 28.05
N PRO A 150 21.89 -23.96 28.04
CA PRO A 150 22.74 -22.78 27.92
C PRO A 150 22.37 -21.90 26.71
N ALA A 151 22.10 -22.51 25.54
CA ALA A 151 21.69 -21.81 24.35
C ALA A 151 20.41 -21.01 24.57
N GLN A 152 19.39 -21.63 25.16
CA GLN A 152 18.13 -20.96 25.48
C GLN A 152 18.31 -19.83 26.50
N LEU A 153 19.25 -19.97 27.46
CA LEU A 153 19.53 -18.92 28.44
C LEU A 153 20.21 -17.70 27.80
N HIS A 154 21.17 -17.92 26.86
CA HIS A 154 21.75 -16.83 26.08
C HIS A 154 20.66 -16.06 25.32
N MET A 155 19.79 -16.80 24.63
CA MET A 155 18.69 -16.22 23.88
C MET A 155 17.70 -15.47 24.78
N ALA A 156 17.38 -16.04 25.94
CA ALA A 156 16.45 -15.41 26.88
C ALA A 156 17.01 -14.10 27.46
N VAL A 157 18.31 -14.04 27.77
CA VAL A 157 18.97 -12.81 28.23
C VAL A 157 18.97 -11.75 27.14
N MET A 158 19.33 -12.09 25.89
CA MET A 158 19.33 -11.16 24.78
C MET A 158 17.90 -10.64 24.48
N ALA A 159 16.92 -11.51 24.46
CA ALA A 159 15.52 -11.11 24.29
C ALA A 159 15.03 -10.18 25.42
N ALA A 160 15.39 -10.45 26.66
CA ALA A 160 15.07 -9.58 27.80
C ALA A 160 15.73 -8.20 27.69
N LEU A 161 16.94 -8.12 27.15
CA LEU A 161 17.64 -6.86 26.89
C LEU A 161 16.97 -6.08 25.73
N CYS A 162 16.47 -6.77 24.70
CA CYS A 162 15.63 -6.19 23.65
C CYS A 162 14.20 -5.83 24.13
N GLY A 163 13.81 -6.21 25.35
CA GLY A 163 12.44 -5.97 25.83
C GLY A 163 11.39 -6.92 25.28
N MET A 164 11.79 -8.06 24.73
CA MET A 164 10.94 -9.02 24.05
C MET A 164 10.45 -10.12 25.01
N LYS A 165 9.25 -10.65 24.72
CA LYS A 165 8.67 -11.81 25.44
C LYS A 165 9.02 -13.16 24.80
N LYS A 166 9.43 -13.17 23.53
CA LYS A 166 9.85 -14.37 22.81
C LYS A 166 11.32 -14.29 22.46
N ALA A 167 12.07 -15.30 22.81
CA ALA A 167 13.49 -15.41 22.52
C ALA A 167 13.69 -16.03 21.12
N GLN A 168 13.54 -15.21 20.06
CA GLN A 168 13.71 -15.62 18.67
C GLN A 168 14.94 -14.95 18.05
N PRO A 169 15.84 -15.70 17.39
CA PRO A 169 17.08 -15.17 16.80
C PRO A 169 16.84 -14.03 15.82
N ASN A 170 15.87 -14.21 14.89
CA ASN A 170 15.54 -13.22 13.87
C ASN A 170 15.14 -11.89 14.52
N GLU A 171 14.22 -11.94 15.47
CA GLU A 171 13.73 -10.73 16.13
C GLU A 171 14.84 -10.03 16.95
N ILE A 172 15.73 -10.78 17.61
CA ILE A 172 16.87 -10.20 18.33
C ILE A 172 17.79 -9.47 17.34
N LEU A 173 18.12 -10.11 16.21
CA LEU A 173 18.99 -9.52 15.18
C LEU A 173 18.34 -8.27 14.57
N LEU A 174 17.07 -8.35 14.21
CA LEU A 174 16.33 -7.21 13.66
C LEU A 174 16.24 -6.05 14.65
N ASN A 175 16.00 -6.31 15.95
CA ASN A 175 16.00 -5.26 16.99
C ASN A 175 17.35 -4.54 17.07
N VAL A 176 18.46 -5.26 16.99
CA VAL A 176 19.78 -4.65 16.98
C VAL A 176 19.97 -3.77 15.74
N LEU A 177 19.65 -4.27 14.53
CA LEU A 177 19.81 -3.50 13.31
C LEU A 177 18.89 -2.27 13.26
N ARG A 178 17.68 -2.37 13.79
CA ARG A 178 16.74 -1.24 13.95
C ARG A 178 17.27 -0.15 14.88
N GLY A 179 18.10 -0.52 15.86
CA GLY A 179 18.76 0.41 16.76
C GLY A 179 19.86 1.27 16.13
N GLY A 180 20.22 1.01 14.87
CA GLY A 180 21.26 1.71 14.10
C GLY A 180 22.51 0.86 13.86
N LEU A 181 23.32 1.27 12.88
CA LEU A 181 24.51 0.52 12.45
C LEU A 181 25.80 0.90 13.17
N ASP A 182 25.81 2.01 13.91
CA ASP A 182 26.95 2.40 14.76
C ASP A 182 26.86 1.71 16.12
N LYS A 183 27.78 0.79 16.40
CA LYS A 183 27.86 0.06 17.66
C LYS A 183 27.87 0.98 18.88
N ALA A 184 28.58 2.12 18.82
CA ALA A 184 28.73 3.02 19.97
C ALA A 184 27.42 3.78 20.28
N GLN A 185 26.58 4.01 19.29
CA GLN A 185 25.34 4.73 19.43
C GLN A 185 24.12 3.82 19.53
N ASN A 186 24.26 2.53 19.19
CA ASN A 186 23.16 1.57 19.22
C ASN A 186 22.83 1.17 20.68
N PRO A 187 21.67 1.56 21.23
CA PRO A 187 21.36 1.35 22.64
C PRO A 187 21.13 -0.14 22.97
N ILE A 188 20.67 -0.94 22.03
CA ILE A 188 20.45 -2.38 22.23
C ILE A 188 21.81 -3.10 22.25
N TYR A 189 22.64 -2.82 21.26
CA TYR A 189 24.00 -3.38 21.22
C TYR A 189 24.81 -2.99 22.44
N GLN A 190 24.76 -1.73 22.87
CA GLN A 190 25.44 -1.28 24.08
C GLN A 190 24.92 -2.01 25.35
N SER A 191 23.64 -2.36 25.40
CA SER A 191 23.13 -3.18 26.48
C SER A 191 23.70 -4.61 26.47
N PHE A 192 23.96 -5.17 25.27
CA PHE A 192 24.64 -6.48 25.16
C PHE A 192 26.09 -6.42 25.71
N VAL A 193 26.84 -5.37 25.37
CA VAL A 193 28.19 -5.12 25.91
C VAL A 193 28.14 -4.97 27.44
N ASP A 194 27.23 -4.13 27.92
CA ASP A 194 27.09 -3.86 29.38
C ASP A 194 26.77 -5.09 30.21
N TYR A 195 26.07 -6.05 29.66
CA TYR A 195 25.65 -7.28 30.37
C TYR A 195 26.34 -8.55 29.85
N SER A 196 27.45 -8.42 29.11
CA SER A 196 28.30 -9.54 28.65
C SER A 196 27.57 -10.50 27.71
N ALA A 197 26.59 -10.00 26.93
CA ALA A 197 25.86 -10.78 25.92
C ALA A 197 26.41 -10.61 24.49
N GLU A 198 27.42 -9.77 24.28
CA GLU A 198 28.00 -9.45 22.96
C GLU A 198 28.57 -10.69 22.26
N GLU A 199 29.34 -11.52 22.95
CA GLU A 199 29.90 -12.73 22.36
C GLU A 199 28.80 -13.70 21.91
N ALA A 200 27.74 -13.85 22.72
CA ALA A 200 26.59 -14.68 22.39
C ALA A 200 25.84 -14.14 21.16
N PHE A 201 25.68 -12.82 21.06
CA PHE A 201 25.08 -12.19 19.88
C PHE A 201 25.88 -12.51 18.60
N TRP A 202 27.19 -12.31 18.60
CA TRP A 202 28.02 -12.59 17.43
C TRP A 202 28.12 -14.09 17.11
N ALA A 203 28.07 -14.96 18.12
CA ALA A 203 27.97 -16.41 17.88
C ALA A 203 26.66 -16.78 17.17
N MET A 204 25.54 -16.21 17.60
CA MET A 204 24.24 -16.37 16.95
C MET A 204 24.28 -15.87 15.49
N VAL A 205 24.83 -14.66 15.26
CA VAL A 205 24.97 -14.08 13.92
C VAL A 205 25.85 -14.96 13.01
N ARG A 206 27.00 -15.42 13.53
CA ARG A 206 27.89 -16.27 12.76
C ARG A 206 27.20 -17.56 12.29
N GLN A 207 26.47 -18.18 13.17
CA GLN A 207 25.79 -19.43 12.86
C GLN A 207 24.57 -19.23 11.94
N GLY A 208 23.77 -18.17 12.15
CA GLY A 208 22.58 -17.91 11.35
C GLY A 208 22.87 -17.33 9.98
N CYS A 209 23.71 -16.28 9.92
CA CYS A 209 23.98 -15.52 8.70
C CYS A 209 25.30 -15.94 8.02
N GLY A 210 26.20 -16.62 8.73
CA GLY A 210 27.55 -16.95 8.22
C GLY A 210 28.53 -15.77 8.27
N TYR A 211 28.22 -14.70 8.98
CA TYR A 211 29.09 -13.54 9.15
C TYR A 211 30.13 -13.81 10.26
N ALA A 212 31.42 -13.90 9.90
CA ALA A 212 32.48 -14.38 10.76
C ALA A 212 33.77 -13.53 10.67
N GLU A 213 33.64 -12.22 10.88
CA GLU A 213 34.78 -11.31 10.90
C GLU A 213 35.50 -11.34 12.28
N GLU A 214 36.81 -11.06 12.32
CA GLU A 214 37.60 -10.97 13.55
C GLU A 214 37.15 -9.77 14.39
N GLU A 215 36.91 -8.65 13.77
CA GLU A 215 36.34 -7.44 14.38
C GLU A 215 34.95 -7.18 13.78
N PRO A 216 33.90 -7.86 14.27
CA PRO A 216 32.59 -7.78 13.66
C PRO A 216 31.98 -6.37 13.82
N ASP A 217 31.31 -5.90 12.75
CA ASP A 217 30.69 -4.57 12.68
C ASP A 217 29.24 -4.66 12.19
N LEU A 218 28.34 -3.81 12.71
CA LEU A 218 26.91 -3.85 12.35
C LEU A 218 26.63 -3.38 10.92
N GLY A 219 27.39 -2.41 10.40
CA GLY A 219 27.28 -1.96 9.02
C GLY A 219 27.75 -3.04 8.05
N GLN A 220 28.88 -3.68 8.32
CA GLN A 220 29.37 -4.82 7.54
C GLN A 220 28.43 -6.04 7.60
N LEU A 221 27.81 -6.27 8.77
CA LEU A 221 26.77 -7.29 8.91
C LEU A 221 25.54 -6.97 8.05
N ALA A 222 25.09 -5.70 8.00
CA ALA A 222 23.98 -5.29 7.16
C ALA A 222 24.30 -5.52 5.67
N ILE A 223 25.52 -5.17 5.23
CA ILE A 223 26.00 -5.46 3.86
C ILE A 223 25.96 -6.96 3.58
N HIS A 224 26.54 -7.77 4.47
CA HIS A 224 26.58 -9.23 4.35
C HIS A 224 25.16 -9.81 4.24
N LEU A 225 24.27 -9.40 5.14
CA LEU A 225 22.89 -9.89 5.22
C LEU A 225 22.08 -9.57 3.95
N LEU A 226 22.04 -8.30 3.53
CA LEU A 226 21.21 -7.89 2.40
C LEU A 226 21.79 -8.40 1.07
N LEU A 227 23.10 -8.40 0.89
CA LEU A 227 23.72 -8.94 -0.32
C LEU A 227 23.53 -10.46 -0.40
N THR A 228 23.73 -11.21 0.71
CA THR A 228 23.48 -12.65 0.73
C THR A 228 22.01 -12.96 0.41
N ALA A 229 21.07 -12.23 1.00
CA ALA A 229 19.65 -12.37 0.71
C ALA A 229 19.32 -12.09 -0.77
N SER A 230 19.93 -11.06 -1.37
CA SER A 230 19.69 -10.68 -2.76
C SER A 230 20.14 -11.72 -3.77
N THR A 231 21.09 -12.59 -3.43
CA THR A 231 21.55 -13.70 -4.32
C THR A 231 20.41 -14.68 -4.64
N ARG A 232 19.30 -14.61 -3.93
CA ARG A 232 18.08 -15.37 -4.19
C ARG A 232 17.41 -14.99 -5.52
N THR A 233 17.44 -13.71 -5.87
CA THR A 233 16.76 -13.13 -7.04
C THR A 233 17.74 -12.55 -8.05
N LEU A 234 18.97 -12.21 -7.63
CA LEU A 234 20.04 -11.76 -8.50
C LEU A 234 21.03 -12.88 -8.75
N ARG A 235 21.49 -13.03 -10.00
CA ARG A 235 22.56 -13.97 -10.35
C ARG A 235 23.88 -13.52 -9.70
N LEU A 236 24.68 -14.48 -9.22
CA LEU A 236 25.95 -14.20 -8.55
C LEU A 236 26.93 -13.39 -9.40
N GLU A 237 26.91 -13.56 -10.72
CA GLU A 237 27.75 -12.81 -11.66
C GLU A 237 27.53 -11.30 -11.59
N PHE A 238 26.34 -10.85 -11.19
CA PHE A 238 26.02 -9.44 -11.04
C PHE A 238 26.60 -8.81 -9.76
N LEU A 239 27.01 -9.66 -8.82
CA LEU A 239 27.63 -9.26 -7.56
C LEU A 239 29.15 -9.51 -7.57
N ALA A 240 29.76 -9.69 -8.75
CA ALA A 240 31.19 -9.93 -8.90
C ALA A 240 32.03 -8.84 -8.21
N GLY A 241 33.02 -9.26 -7.39
CA GLY A 241 33.83 -8.37 -6.55
C GLY A 241 33.25 -8.06 -5.18
N LEU A 242 32.08 -8.62 -4.85
CA LEU A 242 31.44 -8.55 -3.52
C LEU A 242 31.42 -9.92 -2.81
N GLU A 243 32.15 -10.92 -3.33
CA GLU A 243 32.11 -12.32 -2.87
C GLU A 243 32.43 -12.45 -1.37
N LYS A 244 33.27 -11.56 -0.84
CA LYS A 244 33.62 -11.54 0.60
C LYS A 244 32.42 -11.27 1.52
N PHE A 245 31.39 -10.66 0.99
CA PHE A 245 30.15 -10.36 1.73
C PHE A 245 29.07 -11.42 1.52
N LEU A 246 29.30 -12.45 0.75
CA LEU A 246 28.30 -13.44 0.39
C LEU A 246 28.52 -14.76 1.15
N SER A 247 27.44 -15.30 1.66
CA SER A 247 27.43 -16.64 2.26
C SER A 247 26.30 -17.48 1.67
N ILE A 248 26.60 -18.18 0.56
CA ILE A 248 25.60 -18.98 -0.15
C ILE A 248 24.97 -20.09 0.73
N PRO A 249 25.70 -20.75 1.65
CA PRO A 249 25.08 -21.71 2.58
C PRO A 249 24.02 -21.10 3.49
N HIS A 250 24.10 -19.79 3.78
CA HIS A 250 23.17 -19.08 4.66
C HIS A 250 22.15 -18.22 3.89
N GLN A 251 22.10 -18.34 2.56
CA GLN A 251 21.19 -17.55 1.69
C GLN A 251 19.73 -17.65 2.14
N ALA A 252 19.26 -18.86 2.46
CA ALA A 252 17.86 -19.07 2.84
C ALA A 252 17.49 -18.32 4.13
N TYR A 253 18.36 -18.40 5.14
CA TYR A 253 18.16 -17.70 6.40
C TYR A 253 18.20 -16.17 6.23
N CYS A 254 19.20 -15.66 5.51
CA CYS A 254 19.31 -14.23 5.23
C CYS A 254 18.10 -13.69 4.44
N TYR A 255 17.62 -14.45 3.45
CA TYR A 255 16.43 -14.08 2.68
C TYR A 255 15.17 -14.07 3.55
N GLU A 256 14.98 -15.08 4.40
CA GLU A 256 13.86 -15.16 5.35
C GLU A 256 13.85 -13.93 6.27
N LEU A 257 15.00 -13.61 6.85
CA LEU A 257 15.14 -12.46 7.75
C LEU A 257 14.82 -11.12 7.06
N VAL A 258 15.36 -10.88 5.85
CA VAL A 258 15.09 -9.67 5.07
C VAL A 258 13.61 -9.62 4.66
N SER A 259 13.02 -10.75 4.28
CA SER A 259 11.60 -10.83 3.93
C SER A 259 10.69 -10.53 5.15
N GLU A 260 11.03 -11.04 6.34
CA GLU A 260 10.30 -10.69 7.58
C GLU A 260 10.38 -9.18 7.87
N TRP A 261 11.54 -8.56 7.65
CA TRP A 261 11.73 -7.13 7.83
C TRP A 261 10.96 -6.30 6.80
N LEU A 262 11.00 -6.68 5.52
CA LEU A 262 10.24 -6.04 4.43
C LEU A 262 8.73 -5.97 4.72
N HIS A 263 8.18 -6.99 5.40
CA HIS A 263 6.75 -7.07 5.72
C HIS A 263 6.40 -6.63 7.16
N SER A 264 7.35 -5.96 7.85
CA SER A 264 7.15 -5.43 9.19
C SER A 264 6.68 -3.97 9.17
N ASP A 265 6.19 -3.48 10.33
CA ASP A 265 5.82 -2.07 10.51
C ASP A 265 7.04 -1.12 10.50
N ASP A 266 8.27 -1.65 10.57
CA ASP A 266 9.52 -0.90 10.65
C ASP A 266 10.21 -0.73 9.28
N LEU A 267 9.45 -0.58 8.22
CA LEU A 267 9.94 -0.50 6.84
C LEU A 267 10.88 0.69 6.60
N GLN A 268 10.69 1.81 7.31
CA GLN A 268 11.55 2.98 7.16
C GLN A 268 12.99 2.70 7.61
N GLN A 269 13.17 1.96 8.71
CA GLN A 269 14.50 1.57 9.18
C GLN A 269 15.21 0.66 8.17
N LEU A 270 14.47 -0.28 7.57
CA LEU A 270 15.03 -1.10 6.49
C LEU A 270 15.41 -0.25 5.28
N TYR A 271 14.59 0.74 4.92
CA TYR A 271 14.92 1.67 3.83
C TYR A 271 16.27 2.35 4.08
N ASP A 272 16.50 2.89 5.28
CA ASP A 272 17.74 3.58 5.65
C ASP A 272 18.95 2.63 5.63
N VAL A 273 18.77 1.41 6.13
CA VAL A 273 19.82 0.36 6.10
C VAL A 273 20.11 -0.10 4.66
N ALA A 274 19.08 -0.30 3.84
CA ALA A 274 19.25 -0.68 2.44
C ALA A 274 19.98 0.41 1.65
N ARG A 275 19.65 1.69 1.87
CA ARG A 275 20.37 2.83 1.28
C ARG A 275 21.84 2.86 1.69
N TYR A 276 22.14 2.64 2.96
CA TYR A 276 23.53 2.52 3.41
C TYR A 276 24.27 1.40 2.67
N VAL A 277 23.66 0.23 2.51
CA VAL A 277 24.26 -0.89 1.78
C VAL A 277 24.45 -0.59 0.29
N GLU A 278 23.46 0.08 -0.35
CA GLU A 278 23.55 0.52 -1.75
C GLU A 278 24.76 1.42 -1.98
N ASP A 279 25.00 2.36 -1.07
CA ASP A 279 26.10 3.34 -1.18
C ASP A 279 27.45 2.66 -0.93
N GLU A 280 27.59 1.85 0.12
CA GLU A 280 28.84 1.17 0.46
C GLU A 280 29.25 0.11 -0.58
N ALA A 281 28.29 -0.62 -1.14
CA ALA A 281 28.55 -1.63 -2.16
C ALA A 281 28.53 -1.06 -3.60
N HIS A 282 28.25 0.24 -3.77
CA HIS A 282 28.10 0.91 -5.06
C HIS A 282 27.12 0.19 -5.99
N LEU A 283 25.98 -0.28 -5.46
CA LEU A 283 25.02 -1.11 -6.19
C LEU A 283 24.41 -0.41 -7.40
N PRO A 284 24.00 0.88 -7.34
CA PRO A 284 23.41 1.54 -8.50
C PRO A 284 24.31 1.46 -9.75
N GLN A 285 25.62 1.74 -9.60
CA GLN A 285 26.58 1.74 -10.71
C GLN A 285 26.85 0.32 -11.25
N ARG A 286 26.78 -0.69 -10.37
CA ARG A 286 26.98 -2.09 -10.75
C ARG A 286 25.78 -2.64 -11.51
N LEU A 287 24.58 -2.35 -11.04
CA LEU A 287 23.34 -2.91 -11.56
C LEU A 287 22.79 -2.13 -12.75
N GLU A 288 23.28 -0.92 -13.03
CA GLU A 288 22.85 -0.09 -14.17
C GLU A 288 23.00 -0.80 -15.53
N LYS A 289 23.94 -1.75 -15.66
CA LYS A 289 24.19 -2.50 -16.90
C LYS A 289 23.20 -3.64 -17.13
N LEU A 290 22.44 -4.02 -16.13
CA LEU A 290 21.51 -5.15 -16.19
C LEU A 290 20.23 -4.76 -16.92
N THR A 291 19.54 -5.73 -17.48
CA THR A 291 18.23 -5.52 -18.12
C THR A 291 17.12 -5.36 -17.09
N VAL A 292 15.95 -4.88 -17.52
CA VAL A 292 14.76 -4.83 -16.66
C VAL A 292 14.37 -6.23 -16.18
N ASP A 293 14.45 -7.24 -17.05
CA ASP A 293 14.11 -8.63 -16.72
C ASP A 293 15.06 -9.23 -15.65
N ASP A 294 16.33 -8.84 -15.64
CA ASP A 294 17.28 -9.27 -14.60
C ASP A 294 16.94 -8.72 -13.21
N LEU A 295 16.26 -7.59 -13.14
CA LEU A 295 16.02 -6.80 -11.92
C LEU A 295 14.59 -6.92 -11.39
N VAL A 296 13.62 -7.18 -12.25
CA VAL A 296 12.19 -7.01 -11.97
C VAL A 296 11.67 -7.81 -10.77
N THR A 297 12.32 -8.93 -10.44
CA THR A 297 11.96 -9.82 -9.32
C THR A 297 12.69 -9.51 -8.01
N THR A 298 13.70 -8.63 -8.04
CA THR A 298 14.53 -8.32 -6.87
C THR A 298 13.91 -7.20 -6.05
N GLU A 299 13.75 -7.40 -4.74
CA GLU A 299 13.13 -6.40 -3.89
C GLU A 299 13.95 -5.98 -2.66
N CYS A 300 15.15 -6.56 -2.44
CA CYS A 300 15.98 -6.21 -1.28
C CYS A 300 16.39 -4.73 -1.22
N PHE A 301 16.47 -4.07 -2.37
CA PHE A 301 17.05 -2.73 -2.49
C PHE A 301 16.10 -1.74 -3.18
N PRO A 302 15.84 -0.55 -2.61
CA PRO A 302 15.08 0.53 -3.25
C PRO A 302 15.65 0.96 -4.61
N CYS A 303 17.00 1.03 -4.78
CA CYS A 303 17.66 1.47 -6.02
C CYS A 303 17.28 0.64 -7.26
N ILE A 304 16.81 -0.59 -7.07
CA ILE A 304 16.31 -1.43 -8.17
C ILE A 304 15.17 -0.73 -8.93
N ASN A 305 14.25 -0.08 -8.20
CA ASN A 305 13.16 0.67 -8.81
C ASN A 305 13.67 1.89 -9.58
N GLU A 306 14.66 2.60 -9.02
CA GLU A 306 15.27 3.74 -9.70
C GLU A 306 15.94 3.33 -11.01
N ILE A 307 16.65 2.20 -11.02
CA ILE A 307 17.31 1.68 -12.21
C ILE A 307 16.28 1.22 -13.27
N ILE A 308 15.27 0.46 -12.87
CA ILE A 308 14.19 0.01 -13.77
C ILE A 308 13.49 1.22 -14.40
N LEU A 309 13.05 2.18 -13.58
CA LEU A 309 12.36 3.39 -14.04
C LEU A 309 13.23 4.24 -14.93
N SER A 310 14.52 4.44 -14.58
CA SER A 310 15.46 5.17 -15.44
C SER A 310 15.58 4.54 -16.82
N LYS A 311 15.67 3.20 -16.91
CA LYS A 311 15.74 2.49 -18.19
C LYS A 311 14.47 2.67 -19.01
N LEU A 312 13.32 2.40 -18.43
CA LEU A 312 12.03 2.54 -19.12
C LEU A 312 11.81 3.98 -19.61
N MET A 313 12.10 4.97 -18.77
CA MET A 313 11.96 6.39 -19.16
C MET A 313 12.94 6.81 -20.25
N THR A 314 14.17 6.30 -20.22
CA THR A 314 15.17 6.56 -21.27
C THR A 314 14.72 5.94 -22.60
N GLU A 315 14.28 4.67 -22.60
CA GLU A 315 13.77 4.02 -23.81
C GLU A 315 12.57 4.77 -24.40
N ILE A 316 11.62 5.20 -23.56
CA ILE A 316 10.49 6.03 -23.99
C ILE A 316 10.99 7.35 -24.59
N SER A 317 11.96 8.00 -23.98
CA SER A 317 12.56 9.25 -24.48
C SER A 317 13.25 9.03 -25.83
N ASP A 318 13.83 7.86 -26.06
CA ASP A 318 14.44 7.44 -27.34
C ASP A 318 13.42 6.88 -28.34
N HIS A 319 12.13 7.14 -28.16
CA HIS A 319 11.01 6.69 -29.02
C HIS A 319 10.75 5.17 -29.01
N ILE A 320 11.20 4.45 -27.99
CA ILE A 320 10.94 3.02 -27.83
C ILE A 320 9.91 2.84 -26.71
N ILE A 321 8.62 2.66 -27.09
CA ILE A 321 7.55 2.40 -26.14
C ILE A 321 7.09 0.95 -26.31
N ASP A 322 7.67 0.06 -25.50
CA ASP A 322 7.28 -1.34 -25.45
C ASP A 322 6.17 -1.55 -24.41
N VAL A 323 4.93 -1.65 -24.89
CA VAL A 323 3.72 -1.77 -24.06
C VAL A 323 3.80 -3.02 -23.17
N ASP A 324 4.25 -4.15 -23.73
CA ASP A 324 4.32 -5.42 -23.00
C ASP A 324 5.35 -5.39 -21.87
N VAL A 325 6.53 -4.83 -22.14
CA VAL A 325 7.60 -4.69 -21.14
C VAL A 325 7.15 -3.78 -20.01
N ILE A 326 6.57 -2.61 -20.32
CA ILE A 326 6.11 -1.65 -19.30
C ILE A 326 5.01 -2.30 -18.46
N THR A 327 3.98 -2.87 -19.09
CA THR A 327 2.83 -3.45 -18.38
C THR A 327 3.26 -4.60 -17.47
N LYS A 328 4.04 -5.56 -17.97
CA LYS A 328 4.55 -6.69 -17.17
C LYS A 328 5.44 -6.23 -16.02
N THR A 329 6.27 -5.21 -16.25
CA THR A 329 7.14 -4.64 -15.21
C THR A 329 6.29 -4.00 -14.11
N VAL A 330 5.32 -3.17 -14.46
CA VAL A 330 4.42 -2.55 -13.46
C VAL A 330 3.65 -3.61 -12.69
N GLU A 331 3.06 -4.59 -13.36
CA GLU A 331 2.33 -5.70 -12.71
C GLU A 331 3.20 -6.46 -11.71
N LYS A 332 4.45 -6.75 -12.07
CA LYS A 332 5.37 -7.47 -11.18
C LYS A 332 5.81 -6.58 -10.02
N ARG A 333 6.16 -5.32 -10.27
CA ARG A 333 6.63 -4.39 -9.23
C ARG A 333 5.53 -4.01 -8.24
N ARG A 334 4.25 -3.98 -8.63
CA ARG A 334 3.10 -3.76 -7.74
C ARG A 334 3.02 -4.74 -6.57
N THR A 335 3.60 -5.92 -6.70
CA THR A 335 3.65 -6.91 -5.62
C THR A 335 4.82 -6.71 -4.67
N CYS A 336 5.80 -5.87 -5.02
CA CYS A 336 7.01 -5.60 -4.24
C CYS A 336 6.77 -4.47 -3.23
N VAL A 337 7.40 -4.56 -2.07
CA VAL A 337 7.21 -3.65 -0.93
C VAL A 337 7.57 -2.19 -1.29
N TRP A 338 8.68 -1.98 -2.02
CA TRP A 338 9.12 -0.63 -2.37
C TRP A 338 8.29 0.05 -3.47
N TYR A 339 7.31 -0.64 -4.07
CA TYR A 339 6.46 -0.07 -5.11
C TYR A 339 5.78 1.23 -4.68
N GLU A 340 5.27 1.30 -3.46
CA GLU A 340 4.53 2.48 -2.97
C GLU A 340 5.39 3.75 -2.95
N TYR A 341 6.72 3.64 -2.73
CA TYR A 341 7.66 4.77 -2.79
C TYR A 341 7.84 5.32 -4.22
N PHE A 342 7.63 4.48 -5.23
CA PHE A 342 7.83 4.80 -6.66
C PHE A 342 6.52 4.73 -7.46
N ARG A 343 5.39 4.57 -6.79
CA ARG A 343 4.09 4.31 -7.39
C ARG A 343 3.74 5.30 -8.49
N ASN A 344 3.92 6.60 -8.24
CA ASN A 344 3.55 7.63 -9.19
C ASN A 344 4.31 7.52 -10.52
N PHE A 345 5.58 7.12 -10.49
CA PHE A 345 6.35 6.87 -11.71
C PHE A 345 5.80 5.66 -12.47
N TYR A 346 5.58 4.53 -11.80
CA TYR A 346 5.05 3.32 -12.44
C TYR A 346 3.65 3.53 -13.00
N GLU A 347 2.75 4.16 -12.25
CA GLU A 347 1.39 4.45 -12.71
C GLU A 347 1.41 5.42 -13.91
N GLY A 348 2.30 6.41 -13.91
CA GLY A 348 2.47 7.30 -15.06
C GLY A 348 2.96 6.55 -16.31
N LEU A 349 3.97 5.68 -16.18
CA LEU A 349 4.46 4.87 -17.31
C LEU A 349 3.40 3.89 -17.83
N LEU A 350 2.55 3.36 -16.95
CA LEU A 350 1.41 2.54 -17.37
C LEU A 350 0.44 3.33 -18.27
N GLN A 351 0.22 4.62 -17.96
CA GLN A 351 -0.62 5.45 -18.84
C GLN A 351 0.05 5.71 -20.18
N VAL A 352 1.38 5.87 -20.23
CA VAL A 352 2.11 5.96 -21.51
C VAL A 352 1.94 4.69 -22.34
N ALA A 353 2.01 3.52 -21.70
CA ALA A 353 1.75 2.24 -22.38
C ALA A 353 0.33 2.16 -22.94
N ASN A 354 -0.67 2.56 -22.15
CA ASN A 354 -2.08 2.61 -22.58
C ASN A 354 -2.28 3.57 -23.75
N MET A 355 -1.65 4.76 -23.73
CA MET A 355 -1.71 5.72 -24.83
C MET A 355 -1.05 5.16 -26.09
N GLN A 356 0.05 4.44 -25.97
CA GLN A 356 0.74 3.81 -27.08
C GLN A 356 -0.06 2.65 -27.69
N GLU A 357 -0.74 1.87 -26.85
CA GLU A 357 -1.63 0.82 -27.31
C GLU A 357 -2.80 1.41 -28.08
N PHE A 358 -3.44 2.44 -27.53
CA PHE A 358 -4.49 3.20 -28.22
C PHE A 358 -4.00 3.77 -29.57
N PHE A 359 -2.78 4.32 -29.61
CA PHE A 359 -2.17 4.78 -30.86
C PHE A 359 -2.03 3.65 -31.89
N LYS A 360 -1.61 2.46 -31.47
CA LYS A 360 -1.49 1.30 -32.35
C LYS A 360 -2.85 0.85 -32.89
N GLU A 361 -3.86 0.79 -32.04
CA GLU A 361 -5.25 0.43 -32.42
C GLU A 361 -5.82 1.40 -33.47
N HIS A 362 -5.50 2.69 -33.34
CA HIS A 362 -6.00 3.77 -34.19
C HIS A 362 -4.94 4.34 -35.16
N SER A 363 -3.94 3.54 -35.54
CA SER A 363 -2.81 3.98 -36.36
C SER A 363 -3.20 4.50 -37.76
N ALA A 364 -4.37 4.14 -38.26
CA ALA A 364 -4.93 4.69 -39.50
C ALA A 364 -5.35 6.17 -39.40
N GLY A 365 -5.40 6.71 -38.14
CA GLY A 365 -5.88 8.08 -37.88
C GLY A 365 -7.43 8.17 -37.86
N PHE A 366 -7.92 9.41 -37.78
CA PHE A 366 -9.34 9.74 -37.61
C PHE A 366 -9.88 10.28 -38.95
N HIS A 367 -10.74 9.50 -39.64
CA HIS A 367 -11.24 9.81 -40.97
C HIS A 367 -12.72 9.50 -41.15
N THR A 368 -13.46 9.40 -40.06
CA THR A 368 -14.91 9.10 -40.09
C THR A 368 -15.66 10.27 -40.74
N PRO A 369 -16.46 10.03 -41.80
CA PRO A 369 -17.05 11.10 -42.61
C PRO A 369 -18.38 11.64 -42.04
N ASP A 370 -18.91 11.08 -40.99
CA ASP A 370 -20.20 11.39 -40.38
C ASP A 370 -20.05 11.91 -38.95
N ALA A 371 -20.62 13.09 -38.68
CA ALA A 371 -20.46 13.76 -37.39
C ALA A 371 -21.05 12.95 -36.21
N LYS A 372 -22.22 12.33 -36.42
CA LYS A 372 -22.85 11.49 -35.40
C LYS A 372 -21.99 10.26 -35.08
N GLN A 373 -21.37 9.68 -36.12
CA GLN A 373 -20.50 8.52 -35.92
C GLN A 373 -19.23 8.89 -35.20
N VAL A 374 -18.57 10.04 -35.49
CA VAL A 374 -17.42 10.54 -34.75
C VAL A 374 -17.79 10.77 -33.27
N TRP A 375 -18.95 11.37 -33.03
CA TRP A 375 -19.46 11.56 -31.67
C TRP A 375 -19.64 10.25 -30.92
N LYS A 376 -20.24 9.25 -31.57
CA LYS A 376 -20.42 7.92 -30.99
C LYS A 376 -19.09 7.25 -30.68
N GLU A 377 -18.13 7.28 -31.61
CA GLU A 377 -16.80 6.73 -31.43
C GLU A 377 -16.07 7.41 -30.27
N TYR A 378 -16.23 8.73 -30.14
CA TYR A 378 -15.67 9.45 -28.99
C TYR A 378 -16.29 9.00 -27.67
N ALA A 379 -17.59 8.92 -27.58
CA ALA A 379 -18.29 8.53 -26.36
C ALA A 379 -18.12 7.05 -25.98
N GLU A 380 -17.86 6.17 -26.95
CA GLU A 380 -17.68 4.74 -26.70
C GLU A 380 -16.20 4.36 -26.47
N ASP A 381 -15.25 5.08 -27.10
CA ASP A 381 -13.85 4.65 -27.15
C ASP A 381 -12.84 5.79 -26.99
N TYR A 382 -12.90 6.86 -27.82
CA TYR A 382 -11.81 7.83 -27.91
C TYR A 382 -11.58 8.65 -26.62
N TYR A 383 -12.62 8.81 -25.77
CA TYR A 383 -12.46 9.47 -24.45
C TYR A 383 -11.42 8.80 -23.57
N ARG A 384 -11.07 7.52 -23.81
CA ARG A 384 -10.02 6.81 -23.05
C ARG A 384 -8.66 7.52 -23.16
N MET A 385 -8.37 8.08 -24.33
CA MET A 385 -7.12 8.82 -24.53
C MET A 385 -7.05 10.07 -23.65
N ASP A 386 -8.17 10.78 -23.48
CA ASP A 386 -8.29 11.89 -22.53
C ASP A 386 -8.09 11.41 -21.08
N THR A 387 -8.61 10.23 -20.74
CA THR A 387 -8.42 9.62 -19.41
C THR A 387 -6.96 9.29 -19.14
N TYR A 388 -6.28 8.64 -20.08
CA TYR A 388 -4.86 8.26 -19.94
C TYR A 388 -3.98 9.49 -19.78
N TYR A 389 -4.25 10.53 -20.56
CA TYR A 389 -3.54 11.80 -20.47
C TYR A 389 -3.72 12.47 -19.11
N ARG A 390 -4.95 12.56 -18.62
CA ARG A 390 -5.24 13.10 -17.27
C ARG A 390 -4.53 12.33 -16.18
N LEU A 391 -4.61 10.98 -16.20
CA LEU A 391 -3.99 10.13 -15.18
C LEU A 391 -2.46 10.17 -15.24
N PHE A 392 -1.88 10.29 -16.44
CA PHE A 392 -0.42 10.49 -16.59
C PHE A 392 0.01 11.79 -15.91
N HIS A 393 -0.60 12.91 -16.22
CA HIS A 393 -0.23 14.20 -15.64
C HIS A 393 -0.52 14.27 -14.13
N LEU A 394 -1.56 13.60 -13.66
CA LEU A 394 -1.81 13.46 -12.22
C LEU A 394 -0.66 12.71 -11.54
N SER A 395 -0.21 11.60 -12.11
CA SER A 395 0.93 10.81 -11.62
C SER A 395 2.23 11.63 -11.69
N PHE A 396 2.45 12.35 -12.77
CA PHE A 396 3.61 13.24 -12.95
C PHE A 396 3.65 14.35 -11.90
N GLN A 397 2.54 15.03 -11.62
CA GLN A 397 2.48 16.07 -10.60
C GLN A 397 2.75 15.49 -9.19
N ARG A 398 2.18 14.35 -8.87
CA ARG A 398 2.40 13.67 -7.59
C ARG A 398 3.84 13.16 -7.41
N SER A 399 4.52 12.78 -8.49
CA SER A 399 5.93 12.38 -8.41
C SER A 399 6.84 13.53 -7.99
N LEU A 400 6.56 14.75 -8.44
CA LEU A 400 7.33 15.94 -8.07
C LEU A 400 7.27 16.28 -6.57
N GLU A 401 6.26 15.78 -5.85
CA GLU A 401 6.15 15.94 -4.40
C GLU A 401 7.14 15.05 -3.62
N THR A 402 7.64 13.98 -4.24
CA THR A 402 8.52 12.99 -3.60
C THR A 402 10.02 13.27 -3.76
N SER A 403 10.43 14.28 -4.55
CA SER A 403 11.80 14.79 -4.69
C SER A 403 12.87 13.75 -5.06
N ASN A 404 12.67 12.97 -6.11
CA ASN A 404 13.73 12.16 -6.71
C ASN A 404 14.30 12.85 -7.97
N ILE A 405 15.31 13.70 -7.80
CA ILE A 405 15.82 14.60 -8.85
C ILE A 405 16.16 13.87 -10.16
N LYS A 406 16.79 12.68 -10.08
CA LYS A 406 17.19 11.91 -11.27
C LYS A 406 15.99 11.39 -12.04
N LEU A 407 15.02 10.81 -11.35
CA LEU A 407 13.79 10.29 -11.97
C LEU A 407 12.88 11.42 -12.45
N ASP A 408 12.82 12.53 -11.71
CA ASP A 408 11.99 13.69 -12.08
C ASP A 408 12.45 14.31 -13.41
N ASP A 409 13.77 14.40 -13.66
CA ASP A 409 14.30 14.93 -14.93
C ASP A 409 14.03 13.98 -16.10
N LEU A 410 14.16 12.66 -15.90
CA LEU A 410 13.80 11.67 -16.91
C LEU A 410 12.30 11.68 -17.19
N PHE A 411 11.48 11.83 -16.15
CA PHE A 411 10.02 11.86 -16.31
C PHE A 411 9.55 13.10 -17.06
N LYS A 412 10.22 14.24 -16.91
CA LYS A 412 9.96 15.43 -17.74
C LYS A 412 10.18 15.16 -19.23
N HIS A 413 11.20 14.37 -19.61
CA HIS A 413 11.41 13.99 -21.01
C HIS A 413 10.32 13.06 -21.54
N VAL A 414 9.72 12.22 -20.65
CA VAL A 414 8.56 11.40 -21.01
C VAL A 414 7.34 12.27 -21.31
N VAL A 415 7.17 13.42 -20.64
CA VAL A 415 6.08 14.37 -20.92
C VAL A 415 6.09 14.79 -22.40
N ASP A 416 7.24 15.05 -23.00
CA ASP A 416 7.33 15.45 -24.41
C ASP A 416 6.75 14.38 -25.36
N LYS A 417 6.90 13.11 -25.02
CA LYS A 417 6.31 12.00 -25.79
C LYS A 417 4.79 11.89 -25.60
N VAL A 418 4.35 12.09 -24.39
CA VAL A 418 2.91 12.13 -24.06
C VAL A 418 2.23 13.27 -24.80
N GLU A 419 2.85 14.46 -24.84
CA GLU A 419 2.35 15.60 -25.62
C GLU A 419 2.32 15.28 -27.11
N GLY A 420 3.33 14.58 -27.64
CA GLY A 420 3.33 14.12 -29.03
C GLY A 420 2.14 13.22 -29.37
N LEU A 421 1.85 12.25 -28.53
CA LEU A 421 0.72 11.32 -28.69
C LEU A 421 -0.62 12.04 -28.49
N TYR A 422 -0.75 12.88 -27.47
CA TYR A 422 -2.01 13.50 -27.12
C TYR A 422 -2.28 14.76 -27.93
N SER A 423 -1.46 15.79 -27.81
CA SER A 423 -1.75 17.11 -28.35
C SER A 423 -1.65 17.14 -29.89
N TYR A 424 -0.62 16.51 -30.46
CA TYR A 424 -0.41 16.56 -31.92
C TYR A 424 -1.18 15.47 -32.66
N TRP A 425 -1.06 14.21 -32.24
CA TRP A 425 -1.70 13.13 -32.99
C TRP A 425 -3.20 13.01 -32.66
N PHE A 426 -3.56 12.93 -31.36
CA PHE A 426 -4.94 12.69 -30.96
C PHE A 426 -5.80 13.95 -31.08
N LEU A 427 -5.49 15.02 -30.36
CA LEU A 427 -6.29 16.25 -30.41
C LEU A 427 -6.24 16.91 -31.80
N GLY A 428 -5.06 16.96 -32.44
CA GLY A 428 -4.92 17.50 -33.77
C GLY A 428 -5.67 16.68 -34.81
N GLY A 429 -5.45 15.34 -34.85
CA GLY A 429 -6.09 14.46 -35.82
C GLY A 429 -7.61 14.34 -35.62
N LEU A 430 -8.03 14.05 -34.41
CA LEU A 430 -9.48 13.91 -34.08
C LEU A 430 -10.20 15.27 -34.20
N GLY A 431 -9.57 16.34 -33.71
CA GLY A 431 -10.15 17.69 -33.74
C GLY A 431 -10.32 18.19 -35.17
N LYS A 432 -9.39 17.87 -36.08
CA LYS A 432 -9.52 18.16 -37.51
C LYS A 432 -10.70 17.39 -38.13
N ASN A 433 -10.75 16.08 -37.93
CA ASN A 433 -11.86 15.26 -38.43
C ASN A 433 -13.22 15.78 -37.96
N TRP A 434 -13.34 16.02 -36.61
CA TRP A 434 -14.57 16.56 -36.05
C TRP A 434 -14.95 17.93 -36.61
N SER A 435 -13.97 18.87 -36.67
CA SER A 435 -14.24 20.23 -37.19
C SER A 435 -14.68 20.21 -38.65
N ASP A 436 -14.14 19.28 -39.45
CA ASP A 436 -14.51 19.19 -40.88
C ASP A 436 -15.92 18.59 -41.08
N VAL A 437 -16.28 17.55 -40.32
CA VAL A 437 -17.58 16.86 -40.50
C VAL A 437 -18.76 17.57 -39.83
N CYS A 438 -18.54 18.35 -38.78
CA CYS A 438 -19.61 19.07 -38.06
C CYS A 438 -19.84 20.50 -38.59
N ALA A 439 -18.95 21.05 -39.43
CA ALA A 439 -18.94 22.48 -39.79
C ALA A 439 -20.27 22.96 -40.40
N ASP A 440 -20.82 22.24 -41.34
CA ASP A 440 -22.05 22.65 -42.04
C ASP A 440 -23.26 22.63 -41.11
N GLU A 441 -23.45 21.58 -40.31
CA GLU A 441 -24.56 21.49 -39.36
C GLU A 441 -24.41 22.53 -38.21
N MET A 442 -23.21 22.79 -37.76
CA MET A 442 -22.96 23.84 -36.76
C MET A 442 -23.25 25.24 -37.32
N ALA A 443 -22.92 25.49 -38.58
CA ALA A 443 -23.22 26.76 -39.22
C ALA A 443 -24.74 26.96 -39.46
N GLU A 444 -25.44 25.91 -39.89
CA GLU A 444 -26.89 26.00 -40.23
C GLU A 444 -27.77 25.86 -38.97
N HIS A 445 -27.44 24.95 -38.06
CA HIS A 445 -28.29 24.57 -36.94
C HIS A 445 -27.71 24.94 -35.57
N GLY A 446 -26.39 25.24 -35.43
CA GLY A 446 -25.67 25.45 -34.16
C GLY A 446 -25.46 24.15 -33.38
N ARG A 447 -25.80 23.01 -34.03
CA ARG A 447 -25.75 21.68 -33.44
C ARG A 447 -25.75 20.59 -34.52
N VAL A 448 -25.31 19.40 -34.17
CA VAL A 448 -25.53 18.19 -34.98
C VAL A 448 -26.88 17.59 -34.62
N LEU A 449 -27.78 17.49 -35.57
CA LEU A 449 -29.21 17.24 -35.34
C LEU A 449 -29.53 15.87 -34.74
N GLU A 450 -28.78 14.85 -35.07
CA GLU A 450 -29.03 13.48 -34.64
C GLU A 450 -28.38 13.10 -33.29
N ILE A 451 -27.74 14.06 -32.63
CA ILE A 451 -27.15 13.89 -31.30
C ILE A 451 -28.10 14.43 -30.23
N PRO A 452 -28.33 13.75 -29.08
CA PRO A 452 -29.11 14.31 -27.98
C PRO A 452 -28.57 15.69 -27.57
N GLN A 453 -29.43 16.62 -27.26
CA GLN A 453 -29.07 18.02 -27.00
C GLN A 453 -29.20 18.38 -25.52
N GLN A 454 -28.23 19.13 -25.00
CA GLN A 454 -28.24 19.62 -23.62
C GLN A 454 -29.48 20.51 -23.33
N SER A 455 -29.95 21.26 -24.32
CA SER A 455 -31.18 22.08 -24.22
C SER A 455 -32.45 21.26 -24.00
N ASP A 456 -32.46 19.99 -24.32
CA ASP A 456 -33.59 19.09 -24.13
C ASP A 456 -33.54 18.31 -22.82
N PHE A 457 -32.46 18.46 -22.02
CA PHE A 457 -32.20 17.72 -20.79
C PHE A 457 -33.38 17.66 -19.82
N TYR A 458 -34.00 18.80 -19.51
CA TYR A 458 -35.13 18.83 -18.59
C TYR A 458 -36.35 18.07 -19.13
N ASN A 459 -36.62 18.18 -20.42
CA ASN A 459 -37.77 17.54 -21.07
C ASN A 459 -37.56 16.03 -21.24
N GLU A 460 -36.33 15.58 -21.52
CA GLU A 460 -36.01 14.16 -21.76
C GLU A 460 -35.78 13.37 -20.48
N HIS A 461 -35.13 13.95 -19.48
CA HIS A 461 -34.72 13.21 -18.29
C HIS A 461 -35.50 13.52 -17.01
N ILE A 462 -36.09 14.72 -16.89
CA ILE A 462 -36.73 15.14 -15.64
C ILE A 462 -38.26 15.11 -15.75
N ARG A 463 -38.82 15.70 -16.80
CA ARG A 463 -40.27 15.75 -17.02
C ARG A 463 -40.96 14.38 -17.05
N PRO A 464 -40.38 13.32 -17.65
CA PRO A 464 -41.00 11.98 -17.69
C PRO A 464 -40.89 11.22 -16.37
N ALA A 465 -40.16 11.72 -15.36
CA ALA A 465 -39.89 10.97 -14.15
C ALA A 465 -41.12 10.83 -13.26
N ASP A 466 -41.50 9.61 -12.93
CA ASP A 466 -42.63 9.28 -12.06
C ASP A 466 -42.34 9.44 -10.56
N SER A 467 -41.11 9.78 -10.20
CA SER A 467 -40.64 9.89 -8.81
C SER A 467 -39.65 11.03 -8.66
N ARG A 468 -39.35 11.38 -7.39
CA ARG A 468 -38.34 12.43 -7.07
C ARG A 468 -37.04 12.21 -7.80
N VAL A 469 -36.53 13.28 -8.42
CA VAL A 469 -35.26 13.30 -9.17
C VAL A 469 -34.30 14.27 -8.50
N PHE A 470 -33.06 13.81 -8.32
CA PHE A 470 -31.94 14.64 -7.93
C PHE A 470 -31.03 14.85 -9.14
N VAL A 471 -30.68 16.11 -9.38
CA VAL A 471 -29.77 16.47 -10.48
C VAL A 471 -28.52 17.09 -9.91
N ILE A 472 -27.38 16.48 -10.10
CA ILE A 472 -26.08 17.06 -9.73
C ILE A 472 -25.46 17.62 -11.01
N ILE A 473 -25.14 18.90 -11.03
CA ILE A 473 -24.46 19.57 -12.13
C ILE A 473 -23.05 19.91 -11.66
N SER A 474 -22.04 19.26 -12.21
CA SER A 474 -20.64 19.52 -11.91
C SER A 474 -20.04 20.42 -12.98
N ASP A 475 -19.70 21.66 -12.61
CA ASP A 475 -19.14 22.67 -13.50
C ASP A 475 -17.83 22.19 -14.14
N ALA A 476 -17.73 22.27 -15.46
CA ALA A 476 -16.62 21.85 -16.29
C ALA A 476 -16.26 20.35 -16.18
N MET A 477 -17.19 19.45 -15.85
CA MET A 477 -16.90 18.03 -15.80
C MET A 477 -16.86 17.43 -17.21
N ARG A 478 -15.65 17.07 -17.68
CA ARG A 478 -15.44 16.36 -18.97
C ARG A 478 -16.13 14.99 -18.99
N TYR A 479 -16.43 14.53 -20.20
CA TYR A 479 -17.02 13.21 -20.41
C TYR A 479 -16.16 12.07 -19.82
N GLU A 480 -14.83 12.12 -19.98
CA GLU A 480 -13.92 11.10 -19.45
C GLU A 480 -13.88 11.06 -17.91
N VAL A 481 -14.03 12.23 -17.25
CA VAL A 481 -14.14 12.30 -15.78
C VAL A 481 -15.44 11.66 -15.32
N ALA A 482 -16.53 11.93 -16.04
CA ALA A 482 -17.83 11.31 -15.77
C ALA A 482 -17.81 9.80 -16.06
N ALA A 483 -17.08 9.35 -17.08
CA ALA A 483 -16.90 7.93 -17.36
C ALA A 483 -16.18 7.22 -16.20
N SER A 484 -15.10 7.83 -15.69
CA SER A 484 -14.39 7.35 -14.50
C SER A 484 -15.31 7.29 -13.28
N LEU A 485 -16.13 8.33 -13.06
CA LEU A 485 -17.12 8.36 -11.97
C LEU A 485 -18.20 7.28 -12.15
N ALA A 486 -18.70 7.09 -13.36
CA ALA A 486 -19.72 6.07 -13.65
C ALA A 486 -19.19 4.66 -13.41
N ASP A 487 -17.92 4.39 -13.75
CA ASP A 487 -17.27 3.11 -13.47
C ASP A 487 -17.11 2.86 -11.97
N GLU A 488 -16.77 3.90 -11.18
CA GLU A 488 -16.71 3.78 -9.73
C GLU A 488 -18.10 3.57 -9.11
N LEU A 489 -19.13 4.29 -9.59
CA LEU A 489 -20.51 4.12 -9.12
C LEU A 489 -21.09 2.74 -9.48
N ARG A 490 -20.73 2.16 -10.63
CA ARG A 490 -21.13 0.80 -11.02
C ARG A 490 -20.58 -0.27 -10.09
N ARG A 491 -19.44 0.00 -9.45
CA ARG A 491 -18.82 -0.91 -8.47
C ARG A 491 -19.51 -0.87 -7.10
N GLU A 492 -20.35 0.13 -6.85
CA GLU A 492 -21.17 0.15 -5.64
C GLU A 492 -22.32 -0.84 -5.76
N THR A 493 -22.62 -1.53 -4.64
CA THR A 493 -23.73 -2.50 -4.61
C THR A 493 -25.08 -1.80 -4.69
N GLN A 494 -26.08 -2.52 -5.19
CA GLN A 494 -27.49 -2.08 -5.22
C GLN A 494 -27.75 -0.85 -6.11
N SER A 495 -27.00 -0.70 -7.18
CA SER A 495 -27.19 0.40 -8.11
C SER A 495 -27.30 -0.09 -9.57
N ASN A 496 -28.00 0.70 -10.39
CA ASN A 496 -27.99 0.59 -11.84
C ASN A 496 -27.48 1.93 -12.37
N VAL A 497 -26.37 1.89 -13.13
CA VAL A 497 -25.69 3.09 -13.62
C VAL A 497 -25.56 3.03 -15.13
N LYS A 498 -26.09 4.03 -15.82
CA LYS A 498 -25.93 4.22 -17.25
C LYS A 498 -25.18 5.52 -17.51
N LEU A 499 -24.28 5.51 -18.46
CA LEU A 499 -23.59 6.69 -18.96
C LEU A 499 -24.07 6.96 -20.38
N GLY A 500 -24.57 8.16 -20.61
CA GLY A 500 -24.93 8.71 -21.90
C GLY A 500 -24.17 10.01 -22.17
N SER A 501 -24.36 10.56 -23.35
CA SER A 501 -23.82 11.85 -23.75
C SER A 501 -24.86 12.70 -24.45
N MET A 502 -24.74 14.01 -24.30
CA MET A 502 -25.52 15.01 -25.03
C MET A 502 -24.61 16.12 -25.53
N GLN A 503 -24.95 16.73 -26.63
CA GLN A 503 -24.18 17.85 -27.17
C GLN A 503 -24.46 19.11 -26.37
N GLY A 504 -23.39 19.71 -25.85
CA GLY A 504 -23.45 21.00 -25.14
C GLY A 504 -23.88 22.14 -26.03
N ILE A 505 -24.55 23.13 -25.48
CA ILE A 505 -24.93 24.35 -26.19
C ILE A 505 -23.68 25.17 -26.53
N PHE A 506 -23.72 25.85 -27.70
CA PHE A 506 -22.67 26.80 -28.07
C PHE A 506 -23.03 28.24 -27.65
N PRO A 507 -22.08 29.01 -27.09
CA PRO A 507 -20.75 28.59 -26.66
C PRO A 507 -20.80 27.72 -25.41
N SER A 508 -19.90 26.74 -25.35
CA SER A 508 -19.80 25.77 -24.23
C SER A 508 -19.14 26.41 -23.00
N ILE A 509 -19.85 27.31 -22.38
CA ILE A 509 -19.46 28.04 -21.17
C ILE A 509 -20.55 28.01 -20.10
N THR A 510 -20.18 28.20 -18.84
CA THR A 510 -21.04 28.06 -17.66
C THR A 510 -22.41 28.73 -17.80
N LYS A 511 -22.45 30.00 -18.25
CA LYS A 511 -23.75 30.74 -18.31
C LYS A 511 -24.74 30.15 -19.32
N PHE A 512 -24.28 29.60 -20.45
CA PHE A 512 -25.12 28.96 -21.48
C PHE A 512 -25.42 27.50 -21.10
N GLY A 513 -24.43 26.71 -20.69
CA GLY A 513 -24.64 25.33 -20.30
C GLY A 513 -25.58 25.20 -19.10
N MET A 514 -25.40 26.02 -18.08
CA MET A 514 -26.31 26.04 -16.93
C MET A 514 -27.71 26.47 -17.31
N ALA A 515 -27.86 27.38 -18.28
CA ALA A 515 -29.20 27.80 -18.79
C ALA A 515 -29.87 26.68 -19.58
N ALA A 516 -29.11 25.93 -20.40
CA ALA A 516 -29.59 24.82 -21.19
C ALA A 516 -30.13 23.65 -20.35
N LEU A 517 -29.61 23.46 -19.14
CA LEU A 517 -30.05 22.43 -18.20
C LEU A 517 -31.33 22.81 -17.40
N LEU A 518 -31.76 24.07 -17.46
CA LEU A 518 -32.98 24.53 -16.81
C LEU A 518 -34.20 24.26 -17.72
N PRO A 519 -35.42 24.18 -17.13
CA PRO A 519 -36.62 24.07 -17.92
C PRO A 519 -36.85 25.35 -18.74
N HIS A 520 -37.05 25.19 -20.06
CA HIS A 520 -37.35 26.30 -20.97
C HIS A 520 -38.02 25.76 -22.26
N LYS A 521 -38.68 26.66 -22.96
CA LYS A 521 -39.12 26.44 -24.36
C LYS A 521 -38.21 27.16 -25.34
N THR A 522 -37.69 28.32 -24.92
CA THR A 522 -36.77 29.11 -25.74
C THR A 522 -35.66 29.67 -24.87
N LEU A 523 -34.43 29.62 -25.36
CA LEU A 523 -33.30 30.35 -24.82
C LEU A 523 -33.01 31.56 -25.71
N THR A 524 -32.90 32.72 -25.07
CA THR A 524 -32.53 33.98 -25.72
C THR A 524 -31.37 34.64 -25.00
N ALA A 525 -30.68 35.52 -25.71
CA ALA A 525 -29.61 36.32 -25.12
C ALA A 525 -29.90 37.80 -25.29
N GLU A 526 -29.67 38.57 -24.23
CA GLU A 526 -29.86 40.03 -24.19
C GLU A 526 -28.57 40.68 -23.72
N LEU A 527 -28.08 41.66 -24.51
CA LEU A 527 -26.94 42.46 -24.13
C LEU A 527 -27.38 43.56 -23.14
N LYS A 528 -26.89 43.51 -21.90
CA LYS A 528 -27.19 44.48 -20.86
C LYS A 528 -25.90 44.88 -20.12
N ASN A 529 -25.58 46.13 -20.11
CA ASN A 529 -24.35 46.68 -19.51
C ASN A 529 -23.10 45.98 -20.08
N GLU A 530 -23.03 45.85 -21.39
CA GLU A 530 -21.93 45.22 -22.11
C GLU A 530 -21.70 43.72 -21.78
N VAL A 531 -22.62 43.09 -21.04
CA VAL A 531 -22.60 41.66 -20.70
C VAL A 531 -23.80 40.95 -21.34
N LEU A 532 -23.54 39.90 -22.05
CA LEU A 532 -24.57 39.07 -22.66
C LEU A 532 -25.22 38.16 -21.59
N ASN A 533 -26.51 38.40 -21.30
CA ASN A 533 -27.31 37.65 -20.34
C ASN A 533 -28.13 36.60 -21.06
N VAL A 534 -28.20 35.39 -20.49
CA VAL A 534 -29.01 34.29 -21.04
C VAL A 534 -30.36 34.24 -20.30
N LEU A 535 -31.42 34.15 -21.07
CA LEU A 535 -32.79 34.13 -20.56
C LEU A 535 -33.48 32.83 -20.99
N ALA A 536 -34.12 32.14 -20.02
CA ALA A 536 -35.04 31.02 -20.26
C ALA A 536 -36.47 31.54 -20.24
N ASP A 537 -37.18 31.51 -21.37
CA ASP A 537 -38.54 32.06 -21.56
C ASP A 537 -38.68 33.52 -21.00
N GLY A 538 -37.62 34.32 -21.20
CA GLY A 538 -37.57 35.71 -20.74
C GLY A 538 -37.15 35.89 -19.27
N GLN A 539 -36.86 34.82 -18.54
CA GLN A 539 -36.36 34.90 -17.16
C GLN A 539 -34.84 34.71 -17.11
N SER A 540 -34.16 35.54 -16.33
CA SER A 540 -32.70 35.43 -16.15
C SER A 540 -32.29 34.09 -15.52
N THR A 541 -31.27 33.44 -16.10
CA THR A 541 -30.71 32.16 -15.65
C THR A 541 -29.45 32.31 -14.75
N ALA A 542 -29.17 33.55 -14.32
CA ALA A 542 -28.08 33.83 -13.36
C ALA A 542 -28.23 32.96 -12.10
N SER A 543 -27.13 32.61 -11.45
CA SER A 543 -27.11 31.68 -10.31
C SER A 543 -28.15 31.96 -9.24
N THR A 544 -28.41 33.24 -8.94
CA THR A 544 -29.42 33.70 -7.96
C THR A 544 -30.87 33.47 -8.42
N ASN A 545 -31.11 33.24 -9.69
CA ASN A 545 -32.45 33.11 -10.25
C ASN A 545 -32.79 31.67 -10.68
N ARG A 546 -31.86 30.76 -10.71
CA ARG A 546 -32.06 29.35 -11.14
C ARG A 546 -33.18 28.66 -10.35
N ASP A 547 -33.23 28.85 -9.04
CA ASP A 547 -34.32 28.36 -8.17
C ASP A 547 -35.70 28.88 -8.61
N LYS A 548 -35.81 30.14 -9.03
CA LYS A 548 -37.07 30.76 -9.54
C LYS A 548 -37.47 30.14 -10.87
N VAL A 549 -36.53 29.90 -11.79
CA VAL A 549 -36.80 29.29 -13.09
C VAL A 549 -37.37 27.89 -12.88
N LEU A 550 -36.75 27.07 -12.02
CA LEU A 550 -37.20 25.72 -11.68
C LEU A 550 -38.63 25.76 -11.07
N LYS A 551 -38.88 26.63 -10.08
CA LYS A 551 -40.18 26.77 -9.41
C LYS A 551 -41.27 27.30 -10.33
N GLY A 552 -40.91 28.06 -11.37
CA GLY A 552 -41.83 28.54 -12.40
C GLY A 552 -42.47 27.39 -13.18
N VAL A 553 -41.81 26.27 -13.34
CA VAL A 553 -42.31 25.08 -14.04
C VAL A 553 -42.81 24.01 -13.06
N ASN A 554 -42.10 23.76 -11.98
CA ASN A 554 -42.50 22.85 -10.91
C ASN A 554 -42.28 23.54 -9.55
N PRO A 555 -43.35 23.97 -8.84
CA PRO A 555 -43.24 24.61 -7.53
C PRO A 555 -42.55 23.77 -6.44
N ALA A 556 -42.57 22.44 -6.59
CA ALA A 556 -41.87 21.48 -5.72
C ALA A 556 -40.42 21.26 -6.16
N SER A 557 -39.72 22.30 -6.59
CA SER A 557 -38.33 22.26 -6.98
C SER A 557 -37.46 23.11 -6.06
N VAL A 558 -36.19 22.78 -5.95
CA VAL A 558 -35.19 23.56 -5.22
C VAL A 558 -33.82 23.50 -5.87
N ALA A 559 -33.08 24.60 -5.86
CA ALA A 559 -31.69 24.72 -6.28
C ALA A 559 -30.76 24.87 -5.06
N LEU A 560 -29.80 23.97 -4.91
CA LEU A 560 -28.89 23.90 -3.78
C LEU A 560 -27.42 23.97 -4.25
N GLN A 561 -26.54 24.45 -3.36
CA GLN A 561 -25.09 24.40 -3.60
C GLN A 561 -24.49 23.26 -2.82
N TYR A 562 -23.62 22.46 -3.47
CA TYR A 562 -22.89 21.34 -2.85
C TYR A 562 -22.17 21.77 -1.58
N LYS A 563 -21.41 22.87 -1.63
CA LYS A 563 -20.63 23.41 -0.50
C LYS A 563 -21.48 23.65 0.75
N ASN A 564 -22.75 24.07 0.58
CA ASN A 564 -23.66 24.31 1.71
C ASN A 564 -24.13 22.97 2.33
N ILE A 565 -24.36 21.94 1.52
CA ILE A 565 -24.89 20.64 1.97
C ILE A 565 -23.89 19.88 2.83
N ILE A 566 -22.62 19.84 2.44
CA ILE A 566 -21.61 19.02 3.11
C ILE A 566 -21.35 19.45 4.56
N GLY A 567 -21.48 20.76 4.86
CA GLY A 567 -21.30 21.30 6.21
C GLY A 567 -22.48 21.07 7.18
N MET A 568 -23.64 20.60 6.69
CA MET A 568 -24.86 20.45 7.47
C MET A 568 -24.96 19.08 8.15
N LYS A 569 -25.74 19.02 9.24
CA LYS A 569 -26.09 17.75 9.89
C LYS A 569 -27.20 17.03 9.09
N ARG A 570 -27.32 15.71 9.27
CA ARG A 570 -28.31 14.88 8.57
C ARG A 570 -29.73 15.39 8.63
N ALA A 571 -30.18 15.84 9.81
CA ALA A 571 -31.55 16.37 9.99
C ALA A 571 -31.78 17.68 9.22
N GLU A 572 -30.79 18.55 9.16
CA GLU A 572 -30.83 19.82 8.41
C GLU A 572 -30.86 19.53 6.90
N ARG A 573 -30.03 18.60 6.44
CA ARG A 573 -30.01 18.10 5.04
C ARG A 573 -31.38 17.58 4.61
N ALA A 574 -31.99 16.71 5.43
CA ALA A 574 -33.31 16.15 5.14
C ALA A 574 -34.42 17.22 5.05
N ALA A 575 -34.31 18.29 5.83
CA ALA A 575 -35.28 19.38 5.81
C ALA A 575 -35.25 20.20 4.50
N LEU A 576 -34.05 20.33 3.86
CA LEU A 576 -33.88 21.07 2.60
C LEU A 576 -34.73 20.53 1.45
N VAL A 577 -34.91 19.22 1.40
CA VAL A 577 -35.54 18.50 0.27
C VAL A 577 -36.95 17.99 0.61
N LYS A 578 -37.45 18.31 1.80
CA LYS A 578 -38.77 17.85 2.24
C LYS A 578 -39.87 18.41 1.35
N GLY A 579 -40.66 17.52 0.70
CA GLY A 579 -41.73 17.90 -0.20
C GLY A 579 -41.28 18.39 -1.58
N MET A 580 -40.01 18.26 -1.92
CA MET A 580 -39.46 18.57 -3.25
C MET A 580 -39.52 17.34 -4.15
N ASP A 581 -39.91 17.53 -5.41
CA ASP A 581 -39.93 16.51 -6.47
C ASP A 581 -38.66 16.59 -7.32
N VAL A 582 -38.12 17.81 -7.52
CA VAL A 582 -36.92 18.06 -8.33
C VAL A 582 -35.92 18.85 -7.49
N VAL A 583 -34.70 18.29 -7.32
CA VAL A 583 -33.63 18.87 -6.53
C VAL A 583 -32.39 19.05 -7.39
N TYR A 584 -32.02 20.27 -7.70
CA TYR A 584 -30.76 20.60 -8.38
C TYR A 584 -29.67 20.87 -7.37
N ILE A 585 -28.49 20.30 -7.58
CA ILE A 585 -27.29 20.49 -6.73
C ILE A 585 -26.14 20.93 -7.64
N TYR A 586 -25.65 22.13 -7.41
CA TYR A 586 -24.53 22.70 -8.17
C TYR A 586 -23.22 22.41 -7.47
N HIS A 587 -22.25 21.89 -8.22
CA HIS A 587 -20.91 21.51 -7.80
C HIS A 587 -19.89 22.18 -8.72
N ASP A 588 -18.83 22.81 -8.18
CA ASP A 588 -17.94 23.72 -8.91
C ASP A 588 -16.45 23.43 -8.71
N THR A 589 -16.07 22.26 -8.21
CA THR A 589 -14.68 21.93 -7.80
C THR A 589 -13.68 22.00 -8.94
N ILE A 590 -14.05 21.59 -10.17
CA ILE A 590 -13.14 21.56 -11.32
C ILE A 590 -12.92 22.97 -11.86
N ASP A 591 -14.00 23.72 -12.12
CA ASP A 591 -13.90 25.08 -12.66
C ASP A 591 -13.21 26.04 -11.67
N GLU A 592 -13.53 25.98 -10.38
CA GLU A 592 -12.87 26.79 -9.34
C GLU A 592 -11.35 26.54 -9.28
N ALA A 593 -10.92 25.29 -9.44
CA ALA A 593 -9.51 24.95 -9.45
C ALA A 593 -8.78 25.54 -10.66
N SER A 594 -9.41 25.61 -11.81
CA SER A 594 -8.84 26.19 -13.04
C SER A 594 -8.47 27.65 -12.91
N HIS A 595 -9.22 28.39 -12.08
CA HIS A 595 -8.94 29.81 -11.77
C HIS A 595 -7.76 30.00 -10.82
N THR A 596 -7.34 28.97 -10.10
CA THR A 596 -6.24 29.04 -9.12
C THR A 596 -4.89 28.74 -9.77
N SER A 597 -4.80 27.66 -10.52
CA SER A 597 -3.59 27.24 -11.25
C SER A 597 -3.94 26.22 -12.33
N ASP A 598 -3.37 26.37 -13.51
CA ASP A 598 -3.53 25.39 -14.60
C ASP A 598 -3.11 23.96 -14.21
N THR A 599 -2.16 23.81 -13.29
CA THR A 599 -1.70 22.50 -12.79
C THR A 599 -2.63 21.85 -11.78
N SER A 600 -3.61 22.60 -11.21
CA SER A 600 -4.55 22.07 -10.20
C SER A 600 -5.77 21.37 -10.79
N VAL A 601 -5.96 21.41 -12.10
CA VAL A 601 -7.18 20.91 -12.78
C VAL A 601 -7.31 19.39 -12.65
N PHE A 602 -6.28 18.62 -12.92
CA PHE A 602 -6.36 17.16 -12.86
C PHE A 602 -6.50 16.60 -11.43
N PRO A 603 -5.77 17.13 -10.43
CA PRO A 603 -6.10 16.83 -9.04
C PRO A 603 -7.53 17.21 -8.64
N ALA A 604 -8.08 18.29 -9.20
CA ALA A 604 -9.48 18.67 -8.94
C ALA A 604 -10.48 17.71 -9.59
N CYS A 605 -10.18 17.15 -10.76
CA CYS A 605 -11.00 16.11 -11.39
C CYS A 605 -11.11 14.87 -10.49
N ASP A 606 -9.98 14.41 -9.94
CA ASP A 606 -9.92 13.25 -9.04
C ASP A 606 -10.70 13.52 -7.73
N ARG A 607 -10.53 14.73 -7.17
CA ARG A 607 -11.30 15.19 -6.02
C ARG A 607 -12.80 15.27 -6.32
N ALA A 608 -13.19 15.79 -7.49
CA ALA A 608 -14.58 15.88 -7.90
C ALA A 608 -15.26 14.51 -7.99
N ILE A 609 -14.57 13.48 -8.52
CA ILE A 609 -15.08 12.10 -8.53
C ILE A 609 -15.41 11.65 -7.10
N SER A 610 -14.50 11.85 -6.16
CA SER A 610 -14.70 11.49 -4.74
C SER A 610 -15.84 12.26 -4.09
N GLU A 611 -15.96 13.56 -4.35
CA GLU A 611 -16.99 14.43 -3.83
C GLU A 611 -18.37 14.07 -4.38
N LEU A 612 -18.47 13.78 -5.68
CA LEU A 612 -19.71 13.37 -6.34
C LEU A 612 -20.21 12.01 -5.84
N LYS A 613 -19.30 11.03 -5.65
CA LYS A 613 -19.64 9.76 -4.98
C LYS A 613 -20.20 9.98 -3.57
N ASN A 614 -19.56 10.84 -2.79
CA ASN A 614 -20.06 11.19 -1.46
C ASN A 614 -21.44 11.86 -1.52
N MET A 615 -21.68 12.73 -2.52
CA MET A 615 -22.99 13.37 -2.71
C MET A 615 -24.06 12.35 -3.07
N VAL A 616 -23.77 11.38 -3.93
CA VAL A 616 -24.69 10.25 -4.21
C VAL A 616 -25.05 9.51 -2.93
N ARG A 617 -24.08 9.20 -2.06
CA ARG A 617 -24.33 8.57 -0.75
C ARG A 617 -25.20 9.42 0.17
N ILE A 618 -24.99 10.75 0.20
CA ILE A 618 -25.84 11.70 0.96
C ILE A 618 -27.26 11.68 0.42
N ILE A 619 -27.44 11.70 -0.90
CA ILE A 619 -28.77 11.66 -1.52
C ILE A 619 -29.51 10.37 -1.15
N VAL A 620 -28.85 9.23 -1.24
CA VAL A 620 -29.45 7.93 -0.91
C VAL A 620 -29.78 7.83 0.59
N ASN A 621 -28.83 8.17 1.46
CA ASN A 621 -28.92 7.90 2.90
C ASN A 621 -29.65 8.99 3.69
N ASP A 622 -29.44 10.28 3.33
CA ASP A 622 -29.96 11.41 4.09
C ASP A 622 -31.22 12.02 3.47
N PHE A 623 -31.26 12.10 2.13
CA PHE A 623 -32.40 12.62 1.39
C PHE A 623 -33.43 11.54 1.03
N GLY A 624 -33.06 10.24 1.11
CA GLY A 624 -33.91 9.13 0.71
C GLY A 624 -34.20 9.07 -0.79
N GLY A 625 -33.28 9.66 -1.62
CA GLY A 625 -33.38 9.65 -3.07
C GLY A 625 -32.98 8.30 -3.66
N ALA A 626 -33.59 7.95 -4.82
CA ALA A 626 -33.19 6.75 -5.57
C ALA A 626 -32.81 7.09 -7.00
N ASN A 627 -33.39 8.12 -7.59
CA ASN A 627 -33.11 8.55 -8.96
C ASN A 627 -32.21 9.77 -8.95
N ILE A 628 -31.00 9.61 -9.47
CA ILE A 628 -29.99 10.66 -9.50
C ILE A 628 -29.47 10.79 -10.92
N LEU A 629 -29.47 12.00 -11.43
CA LEU A 629 -28.82 12.40 -12.67
C LEU A 629 -27.57 13.19 -12.33
N ILE A 630 -26.44 12.83 -12.94
CA ILE A 630 -25.19 13.60 -12.79
C ILE A 630 -24.79 14.06 -14.18
N THR A 631 -24.60 15.36 -14.36
CA THR A 631 -24.26 15.97 -15.64
C THR A 631 -23.29 17.14 -15.43
N ALA A 632 -22.90 17.78 -16.53
CA ALA A 632 -22.08 18.97 -16.58
C ALA A 632 -22.75 20.07 -17.40
N ASP A 633 -22.35 21.29 -17.21
CA ASP A 633 -22.74 22.41 -18.05
C ASP A 633 -21.90 22.49 -19.33
N HIS A 634 -20.63 22.14 -19.27
CA HIS A 634 -19.69 21.97 -20.38
C HIS A 634 -18.51 21.10 -19.97
N GLY A 635 -17.68 20.69 -20.93
CA GLY A 635 -16.38 20.16 -20.68
C GLY A 635 -15.27 21.21 -20.90
N PHE A 636 -14.03 20.78 -21.05
CA PHE A 636 -12.89 21.67 -21.31
C PHE A 636 -11.83 21.01 -22.19
N LEU A 637 -11.05 21.83 -22.85
CA LEU A 637 -9.85 21.43 -23.56
C LEU A 637 -8.62 21.76 -22.67
N TYR A 638 -7.72 20.82 -22.51
CA TYR A 638 -6.50 21.00 -21.74
C TYR A 638 -5.28 20.50 -22.49
N THR A 639 -4.21 21.30 -22.49
CA THR A 639 -2.89 20.94 -23.00
C THR A 639 -1.84 21.36 -21.98
N TYR A 640 -0.92 20.48 -21.63
CA TYR A 640 0.11 20.77 -20.62
C TYR A 640 1.21 21.70 -21.18
N SER A 641 1.65 21.41 -22.39
CA SER A 641 2.72 22.19 -23.03
C SER A 641 2.25 23.59 -23.45
N PRO A 642 3.11 24.59 -23.36
CA PRO A 642 2.81 25.92 -23.87
C PRO A 642 2.46 25.90 -25.36
N LEU A 643 1.41 26.64 -25.74
CA LEU A 643 1.00 26.75 -27.14
C LEU A 643 1.94 27.62 -27.95
N THR A 644 2.19 27.19 -29.17
CA THR A 644 2.93 27.97 -30.17
C THR A 644 2.07 29.13 -30.71
N GLU A 645 2.67 30.05 -31.46
CA GLU A 645 1.89 31.11 -32.10
C GLU A 645 0.98 30.58 -33.21
N ASP A 646 1.36 29.45 -33.86
CA ASP A 646 0.55 28.80 -34.88
C ASP A 646 -0.76 28.19 -34.33
N ASP A 647 -0.80 27.92 -33.02
CA ASP A 647 -1.98 27.44 -32.30
C ASP A 647 -2.95 28.56 -31.89
N LYS A 648 -2.69 29.80 -32.37
CA LYS A 648 -3.47 30.99 -31.97
C LYS A 648 -3.95 31.80 -33.16
N VAL A 649 -5.21 32.25 -33.09
CA VAL A 649 -5.80 33.16 -34.06
C VAL A 649 -5.76 34.59 -33.47
N ASP A 650 -5.24 35.55 -34.29
CA ASP A 650 -5.20 36.95 -33.86
C ASP A 650 -6.59 37.58 -34.04
N LYS A 651 -7.04 38.33 -33.05
CA LYS A 651 -8.31 39.02 -33.07
C LYS A 651 -8.40 40.23 -33.99
N THR A 652 -7.26 40.68 -34.59
CA THR A 652 -7.23 41.83 -35.51
C THR A 652 -8.13 41.62 -36.73
N SER A 653 -8.46 40.36 -37.08
CA SER A 653 -9.36 39.98 -38.19
C SER A 653 -10.86 40.25 -37.92
N PHE A 654 -11.24 40.57 -36.68
CA PHE A 654 -12.63 40.76 -36.27
C PHE A 654 -12.84 41.87 -35.21
N HIS A 655 -11.83 42.73 -35.05
CA HIS A 655 -11.92 43.87 -34.13
C HIS A 655 -13.07 44.81 -34.58
N ASP A 656 -13.81 45.34 -33.60
CA ASP A 656 -14.97 46.24 -33.73
C ASP A 656 -16.34 45.60 -34.03
N MET A 657 -16.42 44.28 -34.23
CA MET A 657 -17.68 43.57 -34.42
C MET A 657 -18.00 42.58 -33.30
N GLU A 658 -17.09 42.40 -32.31
CA GLU A 658 -17.31 41.53 -31.21
C GLU A 658 -18.35 42.06 -30.21
N VAL A 659 -19.23 41.16 -29.79
CA VAL A 659 -20.20 41.40 -28.69
C VAL A 659 -19.63 40.77 -27.39
N GLU A 660 -19.14 39.57 -27.50
CA GLU A 660 -18.47 38.84 -26.43
C GLU A 660 -17.53 37.77 -27.02
N TYR A 661 -16.38 37.58 -26.45
CA TYR A 661 -15.46 36.53 -26.88
C TYR A 661 -14.65 35.95 -25.71
N GLY A 662 -14.21 34.74 -25.93
CA GLY A 662 -13.27 34.00 -25.06
C GLY A 662 -12.16 33.37 -25.90
N ARG A 663 -11.35 32.51 -25.27
CA ARG A 663 -10.26 31.84 -25.99
C ARG A 663 -10.72 30.82 -27.01
N ARG A 664 -11.95 30.33 -26.89
CA ARG A 664 -12.52 29.24 -27.71
C ARG A 664 -13.81 29.63 -28.43
N TYR A 665 -14.29 30.87 -28.31
CA TYR A 665 -15.51 31.33 -28.95
C TYR A 665 -15.48 32.83 -29.17
N ALA A 666 -16.28 33.26 -30.14
CA ALA A 666 -16.63 34.67 -30.33
C ALA A 666 -18.11 34.77 -30.71
N ILE A 667 -18.82 35.71 -30.10
CA ILE A 667 -20.17 36.13 -30.47
C ILE A 667 -20.05 37.53 -31.06
N MET A 668 -20.49 37.68 -32.28
CA MET A 668 -20.32 38.87 -33.09
C MET A 668 -21.65 39.33 -33.70
N GLN A 669 -21.65 40.53 -34.26
CA GLN A 669 -22.73 41.04 -35.07
C GLN A 669 -22.89 40.14 -36.33
N LYS A 670 -24.10 40.02 -36.82
CA LYS A 670 -24.49 39.07 -37.87
C LYS A 670 -23.73 39.25 -39.20
N GLU A 671 -23.23 40.44 -39.47
CA GLU A 671 -22.45 40.78 -40.66
C GLU A 671 -20.98 40.40 -40.56
N ALA A 672 -20.52 39.97 -39.38
CA ALA A 672 -19.12 39.58 -39.16
C ALA A 672 -18.74 38.33 -39.98
N ASN A 673 -17.55 38.33 -40.56
CA ASN A 673 -16.98 37.19 -41.28
C ASN A 673 -15.50 37.04 -40.96
N PRO A 674 -15.16 36.61 -39.74
CA PRO A 674 -13.78 36.45 -39.31
C PRO A 674 -13.06 35.34 -40.05
N GLN A 675 -11.82 35.59 -40.45
CA GLN A 675 -10.98 34.54 -41.05
C GLN A 675 -10.55 33.54 -39.96
N TYR A 676 -10.37 32.29 -40.40
CA TYR A 676 -9.87 31.18 -39.54
C TYR A 676 -10.83 30.74 -38.41
N LEU A 677 -12.05 31.24 -38.35
CA LEU A 677 -13.07 30.78 -37.41
C LEU A 677 -14.22 30.10 -38.20
N LEU A 678 -14.77 29.03 -37.62
CA LEU A 678 -15.97 28.38 -38.13
C LEU A 678 -17.21 29.14 -37.64
N PRO A 679 -18.17 29.46 -38.53
CA PRO A 679 -19.45 30.00 -38.11
C PRO A 679 -20.25 28.94 -37.38
N VAL A 680 -20.91 29.38 -36.28
CA VAL A 680 -21.81 28.53 -35.48
C VAL A 680 -23.08 29.31 -35.24
N LYS A 681 -24.23 28.78 -35.68
CA LYS A 681 -25.51 29.42 -35.42
C LYS A 681 -25.72 29.63 -33.92
N PHE A 682 -25.95 30.86 -33.53
CA PHE A 682 -26.10 31.23 -32.15
C PHE A 682 -27.57 31.14 -31.72
N LEU A 683 -27.85 30.32 -30.70
CA LEU A 683 -29.21 30.05 -30.17
C LEU A 683 -30.20 29.68 -31.29
N ASP A 684 -31.47 30.06 -31.18
CA ASP A 684 -32.52 29.76 -32.15
C ASP A 684 -32.46 30.62 -33.41
N GLY A 685 -31.39 31.39 -33.61
CA GLY A 685 -31.16 32.19 -34.85
C GLY A 685 -32.07 33.43 -34.96
N LYS A 686 -32.84 33.76 -33.94
CA LYS A 686 -33.71 34.99 -33.91
C LYS A 686 -32.93 36.19 -33.31
N THR A 687 -31.62 36.06 -33.10
CA THR A 687 -30.74 37.07 -32.55
C THR A 687 -30.05 37.84 -33.70
N GLU A 688 -29.64 39.09 -33.42
CA GLU A 688 -28.79 39.90 -34.29
C GLU A 688 -27.31 39.46 -34.27
N TYR A 689 -27.01 38.30 -33.63
CA TYR A 689 -25.70 37.82 -33.39
C TYR A 689 -25.41 36.49 -34.09
N THR A 690 -24.16 36.27 -34.43
CA THR A 690 -23.64 34.99 -34.95
C THR A 690 -22.50 34.54 -34.09
N GLY A 691 -22.38 33.22 -33.84
CA GLY A 691 -21.31 32.62 -33.13
C GLY A 691 -20.18 32.18 -34.06
N PHE A 692 -18.99 32.15 -33.54
CA PHE A 692 -17.79 31.65 -34.21
C PHE A 692 -16.90 30.88 -33.26
N ALA A 693 -16.33 29.76 -33.73
CA ALA A 693 -15.40 28.93 -32.95
C ALA A 693 -14.13 28.67 -33.76
N PRO A 694 -12.96 28.69 -33.11
CA PRO A 694 -11.75 28.20 -33.75
C PRO A 694 -11.81 26.69 -34.01
N ARG A 695 -11.16 26.23 -35.07
CA ARG A 695 -11.04 24.81 -35.40
C ARG A 695 -10.15 24.09 -34.38
N GLU A 696 -10.29 22.78 -34.30
CA GLU A 696 -9.37 21.90 -33.57
C GLU A 696 -9.09 22.40 -32.11
N GLY A 697 -7.81 22.36 -31.73
CA GLY A 697 -7.32 22.89 -30.44
C GLY A 697 -6.90 24.35 -30.44
N ILE A 698 -7.15 25.11 -31.53
CA ILE A 698 -6.70 26.50 -31.71
C ILE A 698 -7.38 27.43 -30.69
N ARG A 699 -6.63 28.47 -30.21
CA ARG A 699 -7.18 29.50 -29.28
C ARG A 699 -7.21 30.88 -29.93
N ILE A 700 -8.19 31.68 -29.55
CA ILE A 700 -8.21 33.09 -29.86
C ILE A 700 -7.22 33.79 -28.94
N LYS A 701 -6.33 34.63 -29.49
CA LYS A 701 -5.29 35.34 -28.75
C LYS A 701 -5.93 36.39 -27.82
N MET A 702 -5.65 36.26 -26.55
CA MET A 702 -6.11 37.17 -25.49
C MET A 702 -4.97 37.49 -24.54
N ASN A 703 -5.01 38.68 -23.90
CA ASN A 703 -4.08 39.05 -22.84
C ASN A 703 -4.30 38.18 -21.58
N GLY A 704 -3.23 37.87 -20.86
CA GLY A 704 -3.29 37.12 -19.59
C GLY A 704 -2.89 35.63 -19.73
N GLY A 705 -2.76 34.93 -18.58
CA GLY A 705 -2.49 33.50 -18.48
C GLY A 705 -3.72 32.63 -18.78
N GLY A 706 -3.67 31.33 -18.45
CA GLY A 706 -4.83 30.41 -18.60
C GLY A 706 -5.02 29.93 -20.03
N LEU A 707 -3.95 29.59 -20.71
CA LEU A 707 -3.98 29.03 -22.07
C LEU A 707 -4.18 27.52 -22.08
N ASN A 708 -3.79 26.88 -21.00
CA ASN A 708 -3.77 25.42 -20.89
C ASN A 708 -5.19 24.85 -20.71
N PHE A 709 -5.95 25.44 -19.79
CA PHE A 709 -7.37 25.11 -19.55
C PHE A 709 -8.28 26.11 -20.27
N VAL A 710 -9.07 25.66 -21.21
CA VAL A 710 -9.98 26.52 -21.97
C VAL A 710 -11.29 25.78 -22.28
N HIS A 711 -12.37 26.54 -22.41
CA HIS A 711 -13.69 26.04 -22.81
C HIS A 711 -14.44 27.11 -23.61
N GLY A 712 -15.55 26.78 -24.20
CA GLY A 712 -16.39 27.68 -24.98
C GLY A 712 -16.48 27.34 -26.47
N GLY A 713 -15.61 26.43 -26.96
CA GLY A 713 -15.55 26.03 -28.36
C GLY A 713 -16.46 24.84 -28.70
N ILE A 714 -16.15 24.24 -29.83
CA ILE A 714 -16.91 23.11 -30.40
C ILE A 714 -16.16 21.78 -30.37
N SER A 715 -14.99 21.68 -29.71
CA SER A 715 -14.28 20.41 -29.65
C SER A 715 -15.11 19.34 -28.92
N LEU A 716 -14.85 18.07 -29.21
CA LEU A 716 -15.50 16.95 -28.51
C LEU A 716 -15.31 17.03 -27.00
N GLN A 717 -14.12 17.43 -26.53
CA GLN A 717 -13.81 17.57 -25.11
C GLN A 717 -14.61 18.69 -24.42
N GLU A 718 -15.02 19.74 -25.16
CA GLU A 718 -15.81 20.86 -24.65
C GLU A 718 -17.32 20.59 -24.71
N MET A 719 -17.78 19.94 -25.79
CA MET A 719 -19.22 19.79 -26.12
C MET A 719 -19.81 18.45 -25.73
N THR A 720 -19.02 17.40 -25.47
CA THR A 720 -19.58 16.10 -25.05
C THR A 720 -19.90 16.15 -23.57
N VAL A 721 -21.12 16.58 -23.28
CA VAL A 721 -21.65 16.68 -21.92
C VAL A 721 -22.15 15.32 -21.47
N PRO A 722 -21.66 14.80 -20.32
CA PRO A 722 -22.08 13.50 -19.81
C PRO A 722 -23.48 13.53 -19.20
N VAL A 723 -24.17 12.40 -19.24
CA VAL A 723 -25.39 12.16 -18.45
C VAL A 723 -25.23 10.80 -17.76
N ILE A 724 -25.00 10.80 -16.45
CA ILE A 724 -25.01 9.58 -15.64
C ILE A 724 -26.41 9.43 -15.05
N GLU A 725 -27.10 8.37 -15.41
CA GLU A 725 -28.35 7.95 -14.79
C GLU A 725 -28.02 6.92 -13.71
N TYR A 726 -28.13 7.32 -12.44
CA TYR A 726 -27.91 6.45 -11.30
C TYR A 726 -29.25 6.13 -10.62
N HIS A 727 -29.56 4.84 -10.54
CA HIS A 727 -30.75 4.36 -9.87
C HIS A 727 -30.38 3.45 -8.68
N TYR A 728 -30.70 3.87 -7.45
CA TYR A 728 -30.48 3.06 -6.27
C TYR A 728 -31.58 2.02 -6.09
N LEU A 729 -31.20 0.75 -5.96
CA LEU A 729 -32.09 -0.38 -5.79
C LEU A 729 -32.25 -0.72 -4.31
N ARG A 730 -33.40 -0.39 -3.74
CA ARG A 730 -33.67 -0.68 -2.33
C ARG A 730 -33.73 -2.18 -2.06
N ASN A 731 -33.23 -2.63 -0.91
CA ASN A 731 -33.23 -4.03 -0.47
C ASN A 731 -34.62 -4.73 -0.57
N GLY A 732 -35.69 -3.99 -0.44
CA GLY A 732 -37.05 -4.46 -0.54
C GLY A 732 -37.62 -4.56 -1.97
N SER A 733 -36.93 -4.03 -2.98
CA SER A 733 -37.41 -4.03 -4.37
C SER A 733 -37.39 -5.45 -4.96
N MET A 734 -38.43 -5.77 -5.74
CA MET A 734 -38.51 -7.08 -6.42
C MET A 734 -37.41 -7.25 -7.46
N GLU A 735 -37.01 -6.18 -8.11
CA GLU A 735 -35.93 -6.16 -9.10
C GLU A 735 -34.58 -6.55 -8.45
N TYR A 736 -34.19 -5.91 -7.34
CA TYR A 736 -32.97 -6.25 -6.62
C TYR A 736 -32.98 -7.70 -6.10
N ARG A 737 -34.10 -8.12 -5.46
CA ARG A 737 -34.19 -9.49 -4.90
C ARG A 737 -34.09 -10.58 -5.96
N ARG A 738 -34.65 -10.37 -7.17
CA ARG A 738 -34.58 -11.34 -8.26
C ARG A 738 -33.21 -11.39 -8.93
N ASN A 739 -32.52 -10.28 -8.97
CA ASN A 739 -31.27 -10.12 -9.72
C ASN A 739 -30.09 -9.72 -8.82
N LYS A 740 -30.09 -10.16 -7.55
CA LYS A 740 -29.08 -9.79 -6.55
C LYS A 740 -27.65 -9.99 -7.07
N GLN A 741 -27.37 -11.10 -7.73
CA GLN A 741 -26.06 -11.40 -8.30
C GLN A 741 -25.59 -10.42 -9.39
N LYS A 742 -26.53 -9.76 -10.05
CA LYS A 742 -26.25 -8.76 -11.10
C LYS A 742 -25.90 -7.39 -10.48
N TYR A 743 -26.49 -7.04 -9.35
CA TYR A 743 -26.39 -5.71 -8.78
C TYR A 743 -25.46 -5.62 -7.57
N ASP A 744 -25.12 -6.75 -6.94
CA ASP A 744 -24.14 -6.78 -5.85
C ASP A 744 -22.74 -6.85 -6.45
N THR A 745 -21.90 -5.93 -6.03
CA THR A 745 -20.48 -5.98 -6.32
C THR A 745 -19.81 -6.93 -5.33
N LEU A 746 -19.09 -7.90 -5.85
CA LEU A 746 -18.35 -8.90 -5.08
C LEU A 746 -16.89 -8.89 -5.53
N PRO A 747 -15.93 -9.06 -4.61
CA PRO A 747 -14.55 -9.22 -5.03
C PRO A 747 -14.37 -10.48 -5.87
N VAL A 748 -13.51 -10.42 -6.89
CA VAL A 748 -13.12 -11.61 -7.66
C VAL A 748 -12.48 -12.64 -6.72
N THR A 749 -12.58 -13.92 -7.06
CA THR A 749 -12.01 -14.99 -6.23
C THR A 749 -10.78 -15.60 -6.89
N VAL A 750 -9.79 -15.94 -6.06
CA VAL A 750 -8.59 -16.65 -6.47
C VAL A 750 -8.64 -18.09 -5.98
N SER A 751 -8.20 -19.02 -6.80
CA SER A 751 -8.10 -20.44 -6.46
C SER A 751 -6.76 -21.01 -6.92
N LEU A 752 -6.28 -22.02 -6.22
CA LEU A 752 -5.10 -22.78 -6.62
C LEU A 752 -5.39 -23.57 -7.90
N LEU A 753 -4.54 -23.37 -8.91
CA LEU A 753 -4.62 -24.10 -10.19
C LEU A 753 -3.80 -25.38 -10.17
N SER A 754 -2.66 -25.39 -9.47
CA SER A 754 -1.75 -26.54 -9.40
C SER A 754 -2.44 -27.77 -8.80
N SER A 755 -2.30 -28.92 -9.46
CA SER A 755 -2.91 -30.19 -9.03
C SER A 755 -2.09 -30.93 -7.97
N SER A 756 -0.76 -30.76 -7.98
CA SER A 756 0.12 -31.39 -7.00
C SER A 756 -0.12 -30.81 -5.60
N ARG A 757 -0.18 -31.71 -4.61
CA ARG A 757 -0.30 -31.34 -3.18
C ARG A 757 0.93 -31.82 -2.39
N LYS A 758 2.02 -32.14 -3.09
CA LYS A 758 3.30 -32.57 -2.49
C LYS A 758 4.41 -31.58 -2.85
N ILE A 759 5.14 -31.15 -1.82
CA ILE A 759 6.30 -30.26 -1.92
C ILE A 759 7.54 -31.06 -1.56
N SER A 760 8.55 -31.04 -2.44
CA SER A 760 9.80 -31.77 -2.27
C SER A 760 11.05 -30.89 -2.23
N ASN A 761 10.88 -29.58 -2.41
CA ASN A 761 11.96 -28.60 -2.40
C ASN A 761 11.62 -27.44 -1.46
N MET A 762 12.66 -26.84 -0.85
CA MET A 762 12.50 -25.64 -0.02
C MET A 762 11.95 -24.46 -0.83
N ILE A 763 12.20 -24.47 -2.12
CA ILE A 763 11.79 -23.45 -3.07
C ILE A 763 10.96 -24.13 -4.14
N PHE A 764 9.75 -23.63 -4.35
CA PHE A 764 8.83 -24.18 -5.34
C PHE A 764 7.86 -23.11 -5.83
N SER A 765 7.17 -23.40 -6.91
CA SER A 765 6.19 -22.49 -7.51
C SER A 765 4.82 -23.10 -7.55
N LEU A 766 3.80 -22.27 -7.40
CA LEU A 766 2.40 -22.64 -7.59
C LEU A 766 1.71 -21.63 -8.49
N ASP A 767 0.74 -22.13 -9.28
CA ASP A 767 -0.10 -21.30 -10.13
C ASP A 767 -1.47 -21.09 -9.49
N PHE A 768 -1.94 -19.86 -9.56
CA PHE A 768 -3.23 -19.43 -9.07
C PHE A 768 -4.07 -18.86 -10.19
N TYR A 769 -5.36 -18.94 -10.07
CA TYR A 769 -6.32 -18.52 -11.09
C TYR A 769 -7.39 -17.59 -10.50
N GLN A 770 -7.53 -16.42 -11.09
CA GLN A 770 -8.65 -15.52 -10.84
C GLN A 770 -9.87 -16.04 -11.61
N LYS A 771 -10.92 -16.46 -10.89
CA LYS A 771 -12.07 -17.13 -11.48
C LYS A 771 -12.89 -16.24 -12.40
N ASP A 772 -13.18 -15.02 -11.98
CA ASP A 772 -13.98 -14.05 -12.73
C ASP A 772 -13.10 -12.91 -13.22
N ALA A 773 -13.36 -12.36 -14.40
CA ALA A 773 -12.77 -11.11 -14.83
C ALA A 773 -13.29 -9.95 -13.97
N VAL A 774 -12.46 -8.94 -13.71
CA VAL A 774 -12.93 -7.70 -13.09
C VAL A 774 -13.92 -7.02 -14.02
N SER A 775 -15.08 -6.65 -13.50
CA SER A 775 -16.19 -6.09 -14.27
C SER A 775 -17.02 -5.14 -13.38
N ALA A 776 -18.13 -4.63 -13.89
CA ALA A 776 -19.00 -3.72 -13.14
C ALA A 776 -19.47 -4.27 -11.78
N ASN A 777 -19.66 -5.60 -11.65
CA ASN A 777 -20.09 -6.25 -10.42
C ASN A 777 -19.06 -7.27 -9.88
N ARG A 778 -17.83 -7.20 -10.34
CA ARG A 778 -16.67 -7.97 -9.87
C ARG A 778 -15.51 -7.03 -9.66
N GLU A 779 -15.24 -6.67 -8.41
CA GLU A 779 -14.14 -5.77 -8.08
C GLU A 779 -12.82 -6.51 -7.93
N ALA A 780 -11.73 -5.82 -8.25
CA ALA A 780 -10.39 -6.29 -8.00
C ALA A 780 -10.18 -6.58 -6.51
N ALA A 781 -9.39 -7.60 -6.21
CA ALA A 781 -9.11 -7.98 -4.83
C ALA A 781 -7.65 -8.40 -4.67
N THR A 782 -7.06 -8.09 -3.52
CA THR A 782 -5.71 -8.53 -3.18
C THR A 782 -5.78 -9.72 -2.25
N TYR A 783 -4.95 -10.72 -2.54
CA TYR A 783 -4.84 -11.93 -1.75
C TYR A 783 -3.41 -12.07 -1.23
N LEU A 784 -3.31 -12.48 0.04
CA LEU A 784 -2.08 -12.94 0.65
C LEU A 784 -2.12 -14.46 0.69
N VAL A 785 -1.00 -15.08 0.32
CA VAL A 785 -0.89 -16.54 0.18
C VAL A 785 0.38 -17.02 0.87
N TRP A 786 0.24 -17.97 1.80
CA TRP A 786 1.36 -18.53 2.56
C TRP A 786 1.07 -19.94 3.04
N PHE A 787 2.10 -20.64 3.50
CA PHE A 787 1.96 -21.96 4.10
C PHE A 787 1.98 -21.91 5.62
N THR A 788 1.22 -22.80 6.26
CA THR A 788 1.19 -22.98 7.72
C THR A 788 1.32 -24.45 8.10
N ASP A 789 1.76 -24.70 9.33
CA ASP A 789 1.60 -25.99 9.98
C ASP A 789 0.14 -26.25 10.39
N GLU A 790 -0.13 -27.40 11.03
CA GLU A 790 -1.46 -27.77 11.52
C GLU A 790 -2.01 -26.81 12.60
N TYR A 791 -1.13 -26.10 13.32
CA TYR A 791 -1.48 -25.15 14.37
C TYR A 791 -1.68 -23.71 13.83
N GLY A 792 -1.45 -23.49 12.53
CA GLY A 792 -1.59 -22.19 11.90
C GLY A 792 -0.33 -21.32 11.97
N LYS A 793 0.82 -21.84 12.42
CA LYS A 793 2.09 -21.12 12.42
C LYS A 793 2.62 -21.02 10.99
N PRO A 794 3.01 -19.81 10.50
CA PRO A 794 3.57 -19.65 9.15
C PRO A 794 4.91 -20.40 8.99
N ILE A 795 5.00 -21.18 7.93
CA ILE A 795 6.18 -21.98 7.56
C ILE A 795 6.77 -21.60 6.21
N SER A 796 6.26 -20.56 5.56
CA SER A 796 6.80 -19.99 4.33
C SER A 796 6.81 -18.47 4.38
N ASP A 797 7.42 -17.84 3.39
CA ASP A 797 7.19 -16.46 3.02
C ASP A 797 5.72 -16.24 2.59
N THR A 798 5.29 -14.98 2.57
CA THR A 798 3.96 -14.58 2.12
C THR A 798 4.04 -14.01 0.71
N GLN A 799 3.23 -14.53 -0.20
CA GLN A 799 3.12 -14.03 -1.56
C GLN A 799 1.86 -13.18 -1.70
N LYS A 800 1.95 -12.11 -2.48
CA LYS A 800 0.85 -11.19 -2.77
C LYS A 800 0.32 -11.42 -4.19
N ILE A 801 -0.99 -11.61 -4.34
CA ILE A 801 -1.68 -11.73 -5.62
C ILE A 801 -2.65 -10.55 -5.75
N ILE A 802 -2.44 -9.71 -6.76
CA ILE A 802 -3.36 -8.63 -7.10
C ILE A 802 -4.27 -9.15 -8.22
N ALA A 803 -5.46 -9.59 -7.86
CA ALA A 803 -6.45 -10.14 -8.77
C ALA A 803 -7.27 -9.00 -9.38
N ASP A 804 -6.72 -8.32 -10.37
CA ASP A 804 -7.29 -7.15 -11.05
C ASP A 804 -7.51 -7.33 -12.57
N LYS A 805 -7.33 -8.55 -13.06
CA LYS A 805 -7.40 -8.83 -14.49
C LYS A 805 -8.82 -8.70 -15.03
N THR A 806 -8.97 -7.92 -16.12
CA THR A 806 -10.24 -7.67 -16.82
C THR A 806 -10.46 -8.57 -18.03
N SER A 807 -9.41 -9.29 -18.50
CA SER A 807 -9.49 -10.18 -19.65
C SER A 807 -10.48 -11.32 -19.42
N GLU A 808 -11.32 -11.61 -20.40
CA GLU A 808 -12.18 -12.79 -20.42
C GLU A 808 -11.39 -14.09 -20.73
N ASN A 809 -10.20 -13.96 -21.30
CA ASN A 809 -9.32 -15.12 -21.53
C ASN A 809 -8.74 -15.61 -20.21
N GLY A 810 -8.96 -16.88 -19.88
CA GLY A 810 -8.48 -17.49 -18.64
C GLY A 810 -6.97 -17.52 -18.50
N ALA A 811 -6.22 -17.59 -19.60
CA ALA A 811 -4.75 -17.59 -19.55
C ALA A 811 -4.20 -16.28 -18.97
N ASP A 812 -4.82 -15.14 -19.26
CA ASP A 812 -4.38 -13.83 -18.78
C ASP A 812 -4.70 -13.59 -17.30
N ARG A 813 -5.52 -14.46 -16.70
CA ARG A 813 -5.94 -14.40 -15.29
C ARG A 813 -5.20 -15.40 -14.40
N THR A 814 -4.04 -15.90 -14.86
CA THR A 814 -3.21 -16.83 -14.10
C THR A 814 -2.03 -16.10 -13.47
N PHE A 815 -1.73 -16.41 -12.22
CA PHE A 815 -0.64 -15.83 -11.44
C PHE A 815 0.33 -16.92 -11.03
N HIS A 816 1.61 -16.68 -11.21
CA HIS A 816 2.69 -17.58 -10.82
C HIS A 816 3.37 -17.05 -9.55
N CYS A 817 3.32 -17.81 -8.46
CA CYS A 817 3.92 -17.43 -7.18
C CYS A 817 5.04 -18.40 -6.79
N ASN A 818 6.19 -17.83 -6.40
CA ASN A 818 7.34 -18.59 -5.91
C ASN A 818 7.38 -18.55 -4.40
N PHE A 819 7.31 -19.70 -3.76
CA PHE A 819 7.36 -19.84 -2.31
C PHE A 819 8.73 -20.29 -1.83
N ASN A 820 9.10 -19.79 -0.65
CA ASN A 820 10.27 -20.21 0.08
C ASN A 820 9.85 -20.73 1.46
N LEU A 821 10.10 -22.02 1.72
CA LEU A 821 9.84 -22.57 3.05
C LEU A 821 10.88 -22.07 4.05
N LYS A 822 10.46 -21.85 5.30
CA LYS A 822 11.35 -21.48 6.39
C LYS A 822 12.33 -22.61 6.70
N SER A 823 13.51 -22.23 7.18
CA SER A 823 14.56 -23.16 7.57
C SER A 823 14.19 -23.90 8.86
N MET A 824 13.36 -24.94 8.72
CA MET A 824 12.92 -25.78 9.83
C MET A 824 12.75 -27.23 9.39
N LYS A 825 12.63 -28.14 10.36
CA LYS A 825 12.43 -29.57 10.10
C LYS A 825 10.97 -29.85 9.74
N PHE A 826 10.76 -30.48 8.58
CA PHE A 826 9.44 -30.89 8.11
C PHE A 826 9.23 -32.40 8.32
N SER A 827 8.03 -32.77 8.76
CA SER A 827 7.64 -34.18 8.89
C SER A 827 6.82 -34.59 7.66
N ASN A 828 7.22 -35.67 7.00
CA ASN A 828 6.47 -36.22 5.86
C ASN A 828 5.12 -36.85 6.24
N THR A 829 4.86 -37.01 7.54
CA THR A 829 3.59 -37.52 8.08
C THR A 829 2.66 -36.41 8.57
N ALA A 830 3.17 -35.17 8.72
CA ALA A 830 2.36 -34.02 9.13
C ALA A 830 1.59 -33.42 7.95
N THR A 831 0.49 -32.80 8.24
CA THR A 831 -0.32 -32.05 7.26
C THR A 831 -0.01 -30.57 7.37
N TYR A 832 0.30 -29.95 6.23
CA TYR A 832 0.52 -28.52 6.11
C TYR A 832 -0.60 -27.90 5.30
N TYR A 833 -0.79 -26.60 5.42
CA TYR A 833 -1.89 -25.90 4.75
C TYR A 833 -1.39 -24.70 3.96
N LEU A 834 -1.74 -24.66 2.68
CA LEU A 834 -1.71 -23.43 1.91
C LEU A 834 -2.91 -22.57 2.34
N VAL A 835 -2.66 -21.35 2.75
CA VAL A 835 -3.67 -20.39 3.15
C VAL A 835 -3.80 -19.34 2.07
N ILE A 836 -5.03 -19.04 1.63
CA ILE A 836 -5.37 -17.99 0.70
C ILE A 836 -6.33 -17.05 1.43
N ALA A 837 -5.91 -15.84 1.75
CA ALA A 837 -6.69 -14.85 2.49
C ALA A 837 -6.85 -13.56 1.69
N ASN A 838 -8.07 -13.06 1.61
CA ASN A 838 -8.33 -11.73 1.08
C ASN A 838 -7.79 -10.68 2.05
N GLU A 839 -6.94 -9.77 1.58
CA GLU A 839 -6.26 -8.74 2.41
C GLU A 839 -7.25 -7.84 3.15
N GLN A 840 -8.42 -7.57 2.55
CA GLN A 840 -9.46 -6.72 3.12
C GLN A 840 -10.45 -7.49 4.03
N GLY A 841 -10.28 -8.80 4.17
CA GLY A 841 -11.15 -9.63 5.01
C GLY A 841 -12.60 -9.80 4.50
N GLN A 842 -12.86 -9.45 3.24
CA GLN A 842 -14.20 -9.50 2.63
C GLN A 842 -14.68 -10.93 2.33
N GLN A 843 -13.77 -11.90 2.33
CA GLN A 843 -14.04 -13.30 2.02
C GLN A 843 -13.47 -14.23 3.10
N MET A 844 -14.08 -15.40 3.26
CA MET A 844 -13.56 -16.43 4.16
C MET A 844 -12.20 -16.93 3.64
N GLN A 845 -11.25 -17.09 4.56
CA GLN A 845 -9.96 -17.67 4.32
C GLN A 845 -10.11 -19.10 3.78
N GLN A 846 -9.43 -19.38 2.65
CA GLN A 846 -9.38 -20.74 2.08
C GLN A 846 -8.14 -21.47 2.59
N ARG A 847 -8.24 -22.77 2.80
CA ARG A 847 -7.15 -23.65 3.24
C ARG A 847 -7.11 -24.91 2.38
N GLU A 848 -5.94 -25.16 1.78
CA GLU A 848 -5.67 -26.35 0.96
C GLU A 848 -4.59 -27.22 1.62
N GLN A 849 -4.84 -28.52 1.72
CA GLN A 849 -3.92 -29.46 2.37
C GLN A 849 -2.75 -29.83 1.48
N PHE A 850 -1.54 -29.86 2.06
CA PHE A 850 -0.30 -30.26 1.43
C PHE A 850 0.51 -31.21 2.29
N GLN A 851 1.37 -31.98 1.64
CA GLN A 851 2.42 -32.79 2.27
C GLN A 851 3.79 -32.21 1.89
N ILE A 852 4.69 -32.10 2.87
CA ILE A 852 6.06 -31.63 2.64
C ILE A 852 6.99 -32.81 2.90
N ASP A 853 7.74 -33.23 1.87
CA ASP A 853 8.67 -34.34 1.90
C ASP A 853 10.04 -33.87 1.40
N ILE A 854 10.79 -33.28 2.34
CA ILE A 854 12.12 -32.72 2.08
C ILE A 854 13.14 -33.52 2.86
N ALA A 855 14.08 -34.18 2.15
CA ALA A 855 15.04 -35.12 2.71
C ALA A 855 16.13 -34.48 3.61
N PHE A 856 16.36 -33.17 3.49
CA PHE A 856 17.34 -32.40 4.23
C PHE A 856 16.74 -31.11 4.76
N ALA A 857 16.32 -31.15 6.02
CA ALA A 857 16.10 -29.95 6.79
C ALA A 857 17.24 -29.80 7.79
N ILE A 858 17.81 -28.61 7.87
CA ILE A 858 18.76 -28.25 8.93
C ILE A 858 18.02 -28.37 10.26
N ASP A 859 18.59 -29.04 11.25
CA ASP A 859 18.02 -29.11 12.61
C ASP A 859 17.77 -27.69 13.14
N GLU A 860 16.76 -27.53 14.03
CA GLU A 860 16.57 -26.27 14.76
C GLU A 860 17.93 -25.78 15.23
N PHE A 861 18.32 -24.58 14.81
CA PHE A 861 19.65 -24.04 15.04
C PHE A 861 20.01 -24.13 16.53
N ASP A 862 20.91 -25.03 16.86
CA ASP A 862 21.58 -25.02 18.17
C ASP A 862 22.75 -24.01 18.06
N PHE A 863 22.44 -22.74 18.25
CA PHE A 863 23.36 -21.62 18.06
C PHE A 863 24.62 -21.66 18.95
N PHE A 864 24.77 -22.67 19.84
CA PHE A 864 25.82 -22.67 20.85
C PHE A 864 26.46 -24.04 21.08
N ASN A 865 26.28 -25.02 20.18
CA ASN A 865 27.00 -26.31 20.23
C ASN A 865 28.37 -26.27 19.60
#